data_0b6fb30f0a38b0d3a04dd00edaa7e806
#
_entry.id   0b6fb30f0a38b0d3a04dd00edaa7e806
#
_cell.length_a   1.000
_cell.length_b   1.000
_cell.length_c   1.000
_cell.angle_alpha   90.00
_cell.angle_beta   90.00
_cell.angle_gamma   90.00
#
_symmetry.space_group_name_H-M   'P 1'
#
loop_
_entity.id
_entity.type
_entity.pdbx_description
1 polymer ?
#
loop_
_entity_poly.entity_id
_entity_poly.type
_entity_poly.pdbx_seq_one_letter_code
_entity_poly.pdbx_strand_id
1 'polypeptide(L)'
;INGTLGMNANFNKDKVTVNQKNNFDIEAGGKTTPFQFKVDGGPTGNSNEVLHKYSFAAASINEAEWRVRINYKKANFPNAVVTDTLVGTTEKFVKESFRLYRVNYTSDLQENNRVRIDLSDKIVFSNNDQTFTINLGNINGEQYKLEYRTTYTPGTNLRNNVKLTSNNNKVDEKFISFKKEAAGGTGVGILANKIKLVKVDAEDNTVVLANAVFEVTGTDGSKFELTTAADGTVTSPALVAGTYKVKEKTAPAGYELNTQEFTLTVSPTSNAIQTVKDEPIRTSVKATKQWVGPIGSAVTVHLYADDVDTGKTVTLNAANNWEDTFTNLRKYKPGTTTEIKYTVKEDAIANYNGVVSGDMATGFTITNTNTEKTTVKVTKAWVGTPAASVTIKLLADGAEKETVTLTATDNWTHTFTNLDKYANDGHEIVYTVDETPVAGYAKDISGTAATGFTIKNTNTETINIPVTKTWVGTAGTSATIKLLADGTEKETVTLTAADNWTHTFSNLPKFDTTDGHEIVYTVDEVDVPNYTKGISGTAATGFTVTNTITGKVSVPVTKVWVGPQASSAKVTLFADGVEKDSVTLNAANGWAHTFTNLDKYNNGTEIVYTLTEEPIANYDSVVTGDAATGFKVTNTNTEKTSVAVTKTWVGTPAASVTIKLFA
;
A
#
# COMPACT_ATOMS: atom_id res chain seq x y z
N ILE A 1 75.61 38.00 21.02
CA ILE A 1 74.69 36.97 20.45
C ILE A 1 73.35 37.65 20.24
N ASN A 2 73.02 37.98 19.00
CA ASN A 2 71.71 38.49 18.64
C ASN A 2 70.83 37.27 18.26
N GLY A 3 70.03 36.80 19.17
CA GLY A 3 69.08 35.71 18.92
C GLY A 3 67.66 36.25 18.92
N THR A 4 66.84 35.84 17.96
CA THR A 4 65.41 36.12 17.95
C THR A 4 64.70 34.98 18.69
N LEU A 5 64.04 35.27 19.82
CA LEU A 5 63.22 34.31 20.56
C LEU A 5 61.81 34.42 20.02
N GLY A 6 61.33 33.39 19.34
CA GLY A 6 59.93 33.24 18.98
C GLY A 6 59.22 32.48 20.11
N MET A 7 58.25 33.10 20.75
CA MET A 7 57.43 32.48 21.76
C MET A 7 55.97 32.43 21.30
N ASN A 8 55.35 31.25 21.35
CA ASN A 8 53.89 31.12 21.31
C ASN A 8 53.39 31.11 22.76
N ALA A 9 52.65 32.09 23.16
CA ALA A 9 52.10 32.20 24.49
C ALA A 9 50.56 32.27 24.46
N ASN A 10 49.92 31.44 25.28
CA ASN A 10 48.50 31.59 25.58
C ASN A 10 48.37 32.53 26.78
N PHE A 11 47.77 33.68 26.55
CA PHE A 11 47.58 34.69 27.60
C PHE A 11 46.33 34.46 28.39
N ASN A 12 46.42 34.56 29.70
CA ASN A 12 45.23 34.62 30.55
C ASN A 12 44.52 35.96 30.31
N LYS A 13 43.32 35.96 29.78
CA LYS A 13 42.50 37.16 29.43
C LYS A 13 42.28 38.10 30.61
N ASP A 14 42.28 37.57 31.84
CA ASP A 14 42.05 38.35 33.05
C ASP A 14 43.27 39.12 33.53
N LYS A 15 44.43 38.82 32.97
CA LYS A 15 45.73 39.43 33.35
C LYS A 15 46.39 40.29 32.27
N VAL A 16 45.73 40.39 31.12
CA VAL A 16 46.27 41.16 29.97
C VAL A 16 45.28 42.19 29.56
N THR A 17 45.73 43.48 29.49
CA THR A 17 44.89 44.53 28.99
C THR A 17 44.97 44.56 27.46
N VAL A 18 43.85 44.27 26.81
CA VAL A 18 43.73 44.22 25.35
C VAL A 18 43.83 45.62 24.77
N ASN A 19 44.50 45.77 23.63
CA ASN A 19 44.78 47.03 22.90
C ASN A 19 45.69 48.02 23.64
N GLN A 20 46.27 47.64 24.76
CA GLN A 20 47.27 48.40 25.48
C GLN A 20 48.59 47.67 25.54
N LYS A 21 49.67 48.40 25.87
CA LYS A 21 50.96 47.78 26.10
C LYS A 21 50.96 47.03 27.44
N ASN A 22 51.23 45.76 27.39
CA ASN A 22 51.40 44.90 28.56
C ASN A 22 52.90 44.68 28.78
N ASN A 23 53.33 44.69 30.01
CA ASN A 23 54.73 44.46 30.38
C ASN A 23 54.86 43.02 30.94
N PHE A 24 55.90 42.36 30.56
CA PHE A 24 56.32 41.11 31.21
C PHE A 24 57.83 41.00 31.19
N ASP A 25 58.35 40.30 32.15
CA ASP A 25 59.78 40.14 32.33
C ASP A 25 60.22 38.75 31.89
N ILE A 26 61.31 38.68 31.11
CA ILE A 26 61.96 37.43 30.78
C ILE A 26 63.18 37.27 31.65
N GLU A 27 63.25 36.19 32.45
CA GLU A 27 64.44 35.81 33.20
C GLU A 27 65.23 34.77 32.44
N ALA A 28 66.48 35.10 32.14
CA ALA A 28 67.42 34.16 31.54
C ALA A 28 68.82 34.41 32.10
N GLY A 29 69.46 33.37 32.65
CA GLY A 29 70.83 33.44 33.21
C GLY A 29 70.99 34.44 34.35
N GLY A 30 69.98 34.61 35.21
CA GLY A 30 70.00 35.50 36.36
C GLY A 30 69.81 36.98 36.02
N LYS A 31 69.43 37.29 34.79
CA LYS A 31 69.12 38.66 34.34
C LYS A 31 67.65 38.73 33.91
N THR A 32 66.94 39.70 34.46
CA THR A 32 65.57 40.05 34.09
C THR A 32 65.61 41.11 32.99
N THR A 33 64.91 40.86 31.88
CA THR A 33 64.74 41.83 30.78
C THR A 33 63.26 42.17 30.59
N PRO A 34 62.85 43.41 30.79
CA PRO A 34 61.47 43.81 30.59
C PRO A 34 61.08 43.80 29.12
N PHE A 35 59.97 43.23 28.81
CA PHE A 35 59.40 43.18 27.48
C PHE A 35 58.06 43.87 27.47
N GLN A 36 57.79 44.62 26.41
CA GLN A 36 56.47 45.21 26.14
C GLN A 36 55.85 44.60 24.91
N PHE A 37 54.64 44.14 25.03
CA PHE A 37 53.87 43.67 23.90
C PHE A 37 52.44 44.24 23.96
N LYS A 38 51.82 44.36 22.82
CA LYS A 38 50.45 44.76 22.70
C LYS A 38 49.64 43.52 22.29
N VAL A 39 48.64 43.16 23.09
CA VAL A 39 47.66 42.16 22.69
C VAL A 39 46.57 42.92 21.95
N ASP A 40 46.51 42.77 20.67
CA ASP A 40 45.40 43.32 19.89
C ASP A 40 44.15 42.55 20.27
N GLY A 41 43.09 43.29 20.62
CA GLY A 41 41.76 42.69 20.81
C GLY A 41 41.40 41.95 19.54
N GLY A 42 40.98 40.71 19.69
CA GLY A 42 40.53 39.95 18.53
C GLY A 42 39.55 40.77 17.70
N PRO A 43 39.52 40.58 16.41
CA PRO A 43 38.67 41.37 15.53
C PRO A 43 37.24 41.30 16.00
N THR A 44 36.68 42.44 16.41
CA THR A 44 35.24 42.59 16.59
C THR A 44 34.63 42.51 15.19
N GLY A 45 33.63 41.64 14.99
CA GLY A 45 32.98 41.49 13.69
C GLY A 45 32.38 42.81 13.23
N ASN A 46 32.79 43.28 12.09
CA ASN A 46 32.11 44.39 11.42
C ASN A 46 30.79 43.85 10.87
N SER A 47 29.66 44.32 11.41
CA SER A 47 28.32 43.85 11.00
C SER A 47 28.04 43.96 9.49
N ASN A 48 28.80 44.78 8.77
CA ASN A 48 28.71 44.95 7.32
C ASN A 48 29.73 44.11 6.53
N GLU A 49 30.51 43.24 7.19
CA GLU A 49 31.56 42.45 6.55
C GLU A 49 30.98 41.42 5.60
N VAL A 50 31.38 41.46 4.34
CA VAL A 50 31.01 40.45 3.32
C VAL A 50 32.11 39.43 3.16
N LEU A 51 33.37 39.86 3.08
CA LEU A 51 34.52 39.01 2.84
C LEU A 51 35.66 39.45 3.76
N HIS A 52 36.27 38.51 4.44
CA HIS A 52 37.46 38.73 5.24
C HIS A 52 38.48 37.63 5.03
N LYS A 53 39.71 37.98 4.82
CA LYS A 53 40.79 37.02 4.60
C LYS A 53 41.93 37.30 5.58
N TYR A 54 42.52 36.26 6.09
CA TYR A 54 43.68 36.35 6.97
C TYR A 54 44.58 35.12 6.79
N SER A 55 45.84 35.27 7.16
CA SER A 55 46.84 34.21 6.99
C SER A 55 47.50 33.89 8.31
N PHE A 56 47.93 32.65 8.43
CA PHE A 56 48.72 32.15 9.54
C PHE A 56 49.99 31.49 9.01
N ALA A 57 51.01 31.45 9.86
CA ALA A 57 52.14 30.57 9.62
C ALA A 57 51.66 29.14 9.76
N ALA A 58 51.71 28.37 8.69
CA ALA A 58 51.48 26.92 8.77
C ALA A 58 52.56 26.27 9.65
N ALA A 59 52.24 25.09 10.16
CA ALA A 59 53.22 24.29 10.91
C ALA A 59 54.44 23.93 10.05
N SER A 60 54.25 23.67 8.77
CA SER A 60 55.33 23.57 7.79
C SER A 60 55.95 24.93 7.47
N ILE A 61 57.26 25.01 7.46
CA ILE A 61 57.97 26.22 7.08
C ILE A 61 57.75 26.60 5.61
N ASN A 62 57.45 25.59 4.78
CA ASN A 62 57.24 25.73 3.34
C ASN A 62 55.78 25.87 2.95
N GLU A 63 54.89 26.16 3.89
CA GLU A 63 53.47 26.39 3.63
C GLU A 63 52.96 27.62 4.38
N ALA A 64 51.95 28.23 3.81
CA ALA A 64 51.16 29.31 4.42
C ALA A 64 49.68 28.86 4.50
N GLU A 65 49.06 29.07 5.66
CA GLU A 65 47.65 28.77 5.87
C GLU A 65 46.82 30.02 5.69
N TRP A 66 45.70 29.86 5.00
CA TRP A 66 44.75 30.91 4.68
C TRP A 66 43.37 30.57 5.18
N ARG A 67 42.69 31.59 5.70
CA ARG A 67 41.31 31.47 6.10
C ARG A 67 40.50 32.61 5.54
N VAL A 68 39.34 32.29 4.98
CA VAL A 68 38.41 33.27 4.41
C VAL A 68 37.05 33.13 5.07
N ARG A 69 36.59 34.21 5.68
CA ARG A 69 35.23 34.35 6.19
C ARG A 69 34.37 35.01 5.13
N ILE A 70 33.21 34.42 4.82
CA ILE A 70 32.33 34.84 3.73
C ILE A 70 30.95 35.13 4.30
N ASN A 71 30.39 36.28 3.95
CA ASN A 71 29.03 36.69 4.28
C ASN A 71 28.73 36.83 5.79
N TYR A 72 29.61 37.39 6.57
CA TYR A 72 29.33 37.64 7.99
C TYR A 72 28.06 38.48 8.20
N LYS A 73 27.77 39.44 7.29
CA LYS A 73 26.58 40.31 7.34
C LYS A 73 25.25 39.63 7.04
N LYS A 74 25.27 38.33 6.66
CA LYS A 74 24.06 37.52 6.33
C LYS A 74 23.23 38.11 5.19
N ALA A 75 23.86 38.65 4.16
CA ALA A 75 23.20 39.16 2.95
C ALA A 75 22.85 38.02 1.99
N ASN A 76 21.99 38.31 1.01
CA ASN A 76 21.64 37.39 -0.07
C ASN A 76 22.51 37.67 -1.30
N PHE A 77 23.15 36.64 -1.83
CA PHE A 77 23.98 36.70 -3.03
C PHE A 77 23.59 35.59 -3.99
N PRO A 78 22.77 35.86 -5.00
CA PRO A 78 22.46 34.89 -6.03
C PRO A 78 23.68 34.58 -6.89
N ASN A 79 23.85 33.30 -7.26
CA ASN A 79 24.96 32.79 -8.07
C ASN A 79 26.33 33.27 -7.54
N ALA A 80 26.57 33.09 -6.25
CA ALA A 80 27.79 33.52 -5.57
C ALA A 80 28.98 32.64 -5.98
N VAL A 81 30.08 33.31 -6.36
CA VAL A 81 31.34 32.66 -6.73
C VAL A 81 32.49 33.29 -6.00
N VAL A 82 33.32 32.46 -5.37
CA VAL A 82 34.58 32.89 -4.74
C VAL A 82 35.73 32.53 -5.67
N THR A 83 36.50 33.50 -6.06
CA THR A 83 37.74 33.33 -6.83
C THR A 83 38.92 33.81 -5.98
N ASP A 84 39.98 33.05 -5.92
CA ASP A 84 41.20 33.42 -5.19
C ASP A 84 42.42 33.21 -6.09
N THR A 85 43.36 34.14 -6.05
CA THR A 85 44.51 34.16 -6.95
C THR A 85 45.78 34.55 -6.21
N LEU A 86 46.81 33.73 -6.35
CA LEU A 86 48.18 34.07 -5.95
C LEU A 86 48.80 35.03 -6.97
N VAL A 87 49.36 36.11 -6.49
CA VAL A 87 49.83 37.21 -7.36
C VAL A 87 51.34 37.36 -7.30
N GLY A 88 51.98 37.30 -8.46
CA GLY A 88 53.42 37.58 -8.59
C GLY A 88 54.31 36.53 -7.90
N THR A 89 53.91 35.27 -7.95
CA THR A 89 54.64 34.18 -7.29
C THR A 89 54.62 32.92 -8.16
N THR A 90 55.49 31.97 -7.87
CA THR A 90 55.47 30.60 -8.40
C THR A 90 54.78 29.59 -7.45
N GLU A 91 54.39 30.05 -6.27
CA GLU A 91 53.71 29.22 -5.27
C GLU A 91 52.33 28.76 -5.78
N LYS A 92 51.84 27.67 -5.22
CA LYS A 92 50.60 26.98 -5.65
C LYS A 92 49.68 26.74 -4.49
N PHE A 93 48.40 26.58 -4.77
CA PHE A 93 47.44 26.04 -3.82
C PHE A 93 47.66 24.54 -3.58
N VAL A 94 47.63 24.13 -2.32
CA VAL A 94 47.70 22.73 -1.90
C VAL A 94 46.26 22.17 -1.93
N LYS A 95 45.91 21.47 -3.01
CA LYS A 95 44.52 21.04 -3.32
C LYS A 95 43.85 20.26 -2.21
N GLU A 96 44.58 19.38 -1.57
CA GLU A 96 44.07 18.48 -0.52
C GLU A 96 43.79 19.24 0.79
N SER A 97 44.27 20.47 0.90
CA SER A 97 44.10 21.29 2.11
C SER A 97 42.77 22.02 2.20
N PHE A 98 41.98 22.04 1.14
CA PHE A 98 40.78 22.86 1.08
C PHE A 98 39.65 22.27 1.96
N ARG A 99 39.10 23.15 2.77
CA ARG A 99 37.97 22.84 3.66
C ARG A 99 36.98 24.00 3.64
N LEU A 100 35.78 23.78 3.19
CA LEU A 100 34.68 24.74 3.22
C LEU A 100 33.66 24.33 4.28
N TYR A 101 33.25 25.28 5.09
CA TYR A 101 32.24 25.05 6.12
C TYR A 101 31.15 26.10 6.04
N ARG A 102 29.90 25.67 6.20
CA ARG A 102 28.83 26.56 6.60
C ARG A 102 28.88 26.69 8.11
N VAL A 103 28.83 27.91 8.61
CA VAL A 103 29.01 28.28 10.01
C VAL A 103 28.02 29.34 10.44
N ASN A 104 27.80 29.47 11.73
CA ASN A 104 27.14 30.64 12.32
C ASN A 104 28.17 31.35 13.19
N TYR A 105 28.46 32.61 12.83
CA TYR A 105 29.31 33.46 13.64
C TYR A 105 28.52 34.22 14.69
N THR A 106 29.03 34.26 15.91
CA THR A 106 28.60 35.17 16.95
C THR A 106 29.13 36.59 16.72
N SER A 107 28.70 37.59 17.50
CA SER A 107 29.20 38.97 17.39
C SER A 107 30.68 39.11 17.71
N ASP A 108 31.23 38.19 18.50
CA ASP A 108 32.65 38.09 18.84
C ASP A 108 33.42 37.10 17.94
N LEU A 109 32.83 36.76 16.80
CA LEU A 109 33.39 35.89 15.76
C LEU A 109 33.67 34.43 16.17
N GLN A 110 33.03 33.95 17.22
CA GLN A 110 33.07 32.53 17.53
C GLN A 110 32.22 31.74 16.52
N GLU A 111 32.69 30.54 16.18
CA GLU A 111 32.03 29.67 15.21
C GLU A 111 31.13 28.68 15.92
N ASN A 112 29.86 28.68 15.56
CA ASN A 112 28.86 27.71 16.02
C ASN A 112 28.28 26.94 14.80
N ASN A 113 27.76 25.74 15.03
CA ASN A 113 27.07 24.93 14.02
C ASN A 113 27.90 24.74 12.73
N ARG A 114 29.16 24.36 12.89
CA ARG A 114 30.08 24.14 11.78
C ARG A 114 29.69 22.86 11.01
N VAL A 115 29.30 23.03 9.75
CA VAL A 115 28.93 21.92 8.84
C VAL A 115 29.87 21.96 7.64
N ARG A 116 30.59 20.87 7.39
CA ARG A 116 31.47 20.75 6.23
C ARG A 116 30.65 20.66 4.94
N ILE A 117 31.11 21.34 3.90
CA ILE A 117 30.55 21.30 2.55
C ILE A 117 31.53 20.57 1.64
N ASP A 118 31.01 19.62 0.88
CA ASP A 118 31.79 18.96 -0.16
C ASP A 118 32.13 19.95 -1.28
N LEU A 119 33.40 19.92 -1.69
CA LEU A 119 33.96 20.77 -2.73
C LEU A 119 34.19 20.05 -4.06
N SER A 120 33.94 18.74 -4.14
CA SER A 120 34.27 17.92 -5.32
C SER A 120 33.71 18.51 -6.62
N ASP A 121 32.48 19.00 -6.58
CA ASP A 121 31.77 19.55 -7.74
C ASP A 121 31.76 21.09 -7.78
N LYS A 122 32.39 21.76 -6.80
CA LYS A 122 32.27 23.21 -6.59
C LYS A 122 33.56 23.98 -6.85
N ILE A 123 34.70 23.29 -6.75
CA ILE A 123 36.02 23.95 -6.86
C ILE A 123 36.69 23.57 -8.18
N VAL A 124 37.20 24.60 -8.86
CA VAL A 124 38.00 24.44 -10.08
C VAL A 124 39.33 25.17 -9.90
N PHE A 125 40.43 24.50 -10.18
CA PHE A 125 41.76 25.06 -10.19
C PHE A 125 42.18 25.44 -11.62
N SER A 126 42.88 26.56 -11.74
CA SER A 126 43.37 27.08 -13.02
C SER A 126 44.69 27.81 -12.83
N ASN A 127 45.27 28.32 -13.93
CA ASN A 127 46.52 29.05 -13.92
C ASN A 127 47.63 28.30 -13.16
N ASN A 128 47.86 27.02 -13.55
CA ASN A 128 48.88 26.17 -12.93
C ASN A 128 48.76 26.11 -11.40
N ASP A 129 47.52 25.94 -10.91
CA ASP A 129 47.14 25.86 -9.49
C ASP A 129 47.42 27.13 -8.68
N GLN A 130 47.51 28.28 -9.37
CA GLN A 130 47.65 29.62 -8.75
C GLN A 130 46.30 30.36 -8.65
N THR A 131 45.23 29.82 -9.20
CA THR A 131 43.87 30.34 -9.07
C THR A 131 42.91 29.23 -8.77
N PHE A 132 42.00 29.45 -7.86
CA PHE A 132 40.82 28.57 -7.73
C PHE A 132 39.54 29.39 -7.79
N THR A 133 38.46 28.72 -8.19
CA THR A 133 37.10 29.24 -8.19
C THR A 133 36.19 28.25 -7.49
N ILE A 134 35.39 28.71 -6.52
CA ILE A 134 34.38 27.93 -5.83
C ILE A 134 33.01 28.51 -6.15
N ASN A 135 32.13 27.68 -6.71
CA ASN A 135 30.74 28.03 -6.93
C ASN A 135 29.91 27.70 -5.67
N LEU A 136 29.44 28.72 -4.99
CA LEU A 136 28.62 28.59 -3.78
C LEU A 136 27.12 28.56 -4.09
N GLY A 137 26.72 28.85 -5.35
CA GLY A 137 25.31 28.97 -5.73
C GLY A 137 24.61 30.16 -5.09
N ASN A 138 23.35 30.01 -4.76
CA ASN A 138 22.60 31.08 -4.09
C ASN A 138 22.88 31.08 -2.59
N ILE A 139 23.36 32.18 -2.07
CA ILE A 139 23.53 32.41 -0.62
C ILE A 139 22.32 33.21 -0.14
N ASN A 140 21.55 32.68 0.81
CA ASN A 140 20.36 33.31 1.39
C ASN A 140 20.55 33.61 2.88
N GLY A 141 21.63 34.35 3.17
CA GLY A 141 22.01 34.68 4.54
C GLY A 141 22.98 33.69 5.20
N GLU A 142 23.34 32.61 4.55
CA GLU A 142 24.32 31.66 5.08
C GLU A 142 25.70 32.29 5.18
N GLN A 143 26.43 31.89 6.20
CA GLN A 143 27.81 32.31 6.45
C GLN A 143 28.74 31.12 6.22
N TYR A 144 29.92 31.39 5.62
CA TYR A 144 30.89 30.36 5.30
C TYR A 144 32.28 30.68 5.81
N LYS A 145 33.04 29.61 6.07
CA LYS A 145 34.47 29.63 6.34
C LYS A 145 35.18 28.74 5.34
N LEU A 146 36.16 29.28 4.66
CA LEU A 146 37.06 28.56 3.77
C LEU A 146 38.45 28.51 4.38
N GLU A 147 39.03 27.35 4.49
CA GLU A 147 40.40 27.09 4.99
C GLU A 147 41.17 26.37 3.90
N TYR A 148 42.43 26.79 3.67
CA TYR A 148 43.31 26.15 2.70
C TYR A 148 44.76 26.53 2.94
N ARG A 149 45.68 25.82 2.28
CA ARG A 149 47.12 26.11 2.32
C ARG A 149 47.65 26.40 0.92
N THR A 150 48.79 27.08 0.91
CA THR A 150 49.62 27.29 -0.28
C THR A 150 51.03 26.80 0.02
N THR A 151 51.77 26.38 -1.00
CA THR A 151 53.23 26.32 -0.89
C THR A 151 53.76 27.72 -0.54
N TYR A 152 54.90 27.75 0.09
CA TYR A 152 55.54 28.97 0.54
C TYR A 152 57.06 28.84 0.57
N THR A 153 57.75 29.77 -0.05
CA THR A 153 59.22 29.91 0.06
C THR A 153 59.54 30.85 1.20
N PRO A 154 60.21 30.39 2.27
CA PRO A 154 60.56 31.21 3.41
C PRO A 154 61.34 32.46 3.05
N GLY A 155 60.95 33.59 3.66
CA GLY A 155 61.53 34.90 3.39
C GLY A 155 60.91 35.67 2.20
N THR A 156 60.09 35.02 1.40
CA THR A 156 59.37 35.70 0.28
C THR A 156 58.08 36.36 0.77
N ASN A 157 57.60 37.32 0.01
CA ASN A 157 56.33 37.96 0.29
C ASN A 157 55.25 37.36 -0.62
N LEU A 158 54.44 36.47 -0.06
CA LEU A 158 53.36 35.81 -0.78
C LEU A 158 52.10 36.67 -0.77
N ARG A 159 51.65 37.02 -1.94
CA ARG A 159 50.48 37.91 -2.16
C ARG A 159 49.30 37.05 -2.63
N ASN A 160 48.18 37.21 -1.97
CA ASN A 160 46.99 36.40 -2.26
C ASN A 160 45.73 37.27 -2.25
N ASN A 161 44.93 37.17 -3.32
CA ASN A 161 43.76 38.01 -3.57
C ASN A 161 42.49 37.16 -3.69
N VAL A 162 41.53 37.34 -2.77
CA VAL A 162 40.23 36.68 -2.81
C VAL A 162 39.15 37.67 -3.22
N LYS A 163 38.27 37.22 -4.11
CA LYS A 163 37.15 37.99 -4.66
C LYS A 163 35.84 37.20 -4.55
N LEU A 164 34.79 37.84 -4.09
CA LEU A 164 33.43 37.35 -4.15
C LEU A 164 32.66 38.07 -5.24
N THR A 165 31.99 37.30 -6.09
CA THR A 165 31.06 37.82 -7.11
C THR A 165 29.67 37.26 -6.90
N SER A 166 28.64 38.00 -7.34
CA SER A 166 27.24 37.57 -7.38
C SER A 166 26.67 37.98 -8.73
N ASN A 167 26.06 37.07 -9.47
CA ASN A 167 25.62 37.27 -10.85
C ASN A 167 26.73 37.94 -11.71
N ASN A 168 27.95 37.43 -11.60
CA ASN A 168 29.18 37.94 -12.26
C ASN A 168 29.60 39.39 -11.89
N ASN A 169 28.90 40.04 -10.98
CA ASN A 169 29.31 41.38 -10.49
C ASN A 169 30.13 41.22 -9.21
N LYS A 170 31.19 42.06 -9.10
CA LYS A 170 32.03 42.10 -7.90
C LYS A 170 31.22 42.57 -6.70
N VAL A 171 31.22 41.78 -5.62
CA VAL A 171 30.61 42.11 -4.33
C VAL A 171 31.65 42.67 -3.38
N ASP A 172 32.74 41.92 -3.19
CA ASP A 172 33.86 42.32 -2.31
C ASP A 172 35.16 41.67 -2.77
N GLU A 173 36.31 42.25 -2.36
CA GLU A 173 37.63 41.76 -2.70
C GLU A 173 38.62 42.05 -1.57
N LYS A 174 39.46 41.10 -1.20
CA LYS A 174 40.45 41.21 -0.13
C LYS A 174 41.81 40.74 -0.61
N PHE A 175 42.75 41.63 -0.49
CA PHE A 175 44.14 41.41 -0.82
C PHE A 175 44.98 41.29 0.47
N ILE A 176 45.67 40.16 0.67
CA ILE A 176 46.50 39.92 1.85
C ILE A 176 47.90 39.51 1.42
N SER A 177 48.88 39.98 2.14
CA SER A 177 50.27 39.55 2.01
C SER A 177 50.66 38.71 3.23
N PHE A 178 51.37 37.64 2.99
CA PHE A 178 51.97 36.81 4.02
C PHE A 178 53.47 36.81 3.84
N LYS A 179 54.21 37.04 4.93
CA LYS A 179 55.65 36.93 4.96
C LYS A 179 56.04 36.29 6.29
N LYS A 180 56.76 35.20 6.20
CA LYS A 180 57.43 34.57 7.33
C LYS A 180 58.93 34.73 7.08
N GLU A 181 59.61 35.37 7.98
CA GLU A 181 61.07 35.57 7.81
C GLU A 181 61.75 34.20 7.68
N ALA A 182 62.65 34.11 6.71
CA ALA A 182 63.53 32.95 6.67
C ALA A 182 64.30 32.95 7.99
N ALA A 183 64.25 31.86 8.73
CA ALA A 183 65.05 31.71 9.93
C ALA A 183 66.52 31.67 9.51
N GLY A 184 67.07 32.85 9.28
CA GLY A 184 68.51 33.07 9.02
C GLY A 184 69.25 33.16 10.33
N GLY A 185 69.35 32.08 11.04
CA GLY A 185 70.26 31.93 12.16
C GLY A 185 71.23 30.79 11.84
N THR A 186 72.39 31.12 11.31
CA THR A 186 73.55 30.20 11.33
C THR A 186 74.03 30.05 12.77
N GLY A 187 73.20 29.51 13.62
CA GLY A 187 73.61 29.02 14.94
C GLY A 187 74.33 27.68 14.80
N VAL A 188 75.54 27.68 14.31
CA VAL A 188 76.36 26.46 14.12
C VAL A 188 76.82 25.89 15.42
N GLY A 189 76.49 26.50 16.58
CA GLY A 189 77.08 26.09 17.87
C GLY A 189 76.50 24.85 18.56
N ILE A 190 75.26 24.44 18.29
CA ILE A 190 74.61 23.36 19.09
C ILE A 190 74.68 21.98 18.42
N LEU A 191 74.79 21.93 17.08
CA LEU A 191 74.80 20.67 16.32
C LEU A 191 76.15 20.34 15.69
N ALA A 192 77.19 21.12 15.94
CA ALA A 192 78.51 20.86 15.45
C ALA A 192 78.95 19.40 15.88
N ASN A 193 79.37 18.62 14.91
CA ASN A 193 79.73 17.24 15.08
C ASN A 193 78.60 16.33 15.64
N LYS A 194 77.37 16.61 15.41
CA LYS A 194 76.24 15.77 15.88
C LYS A 194 75.25 15.50 14.76
N ILE A 195 74.54 14.41 14.83
CA ILE A 195 73.38 14.04 14.05
C ILE A 195 72.12 14.43 14.84
N LYS A 196 71.19 15.10 14.22
CA LYS A 196 69.84 15.30 14.73
C LYS A 196 68.83 14.60 13.82
N LEU A 197 68.05 13.70 14.40
CA LEU A 197 66.94 13.08 13.71
C LEU A 197 65.63 13.68 14.20
N VAL A 198 64.69 13.85 13.28
CA VAL A 198 63.32 14.32 13.55
C VAL A 198 62.39 13.27 13.00
N LYS A 199 61.64 12.65 13.84
CA LYS A 199 60.70 11.59 13.48
C LYS A 199 59.27 12.13 13.43
N VAL A 200 58.60 11.96 12.31
CA VAL A 200 57.26 12.50 12.08
C VAL A 200 56.40 11.50 11.33
N ASP A 201 55.10 11.70 11.44
CA ASP A 201 54.07 11.01 10.67
C ASP A 201 54.15 11.41 9.18
N ALA A 202 54.05 10.45 8.27
CA ALA A 202 54.16 10.70 6.83
C ALA A 202 52.96 11.49 6.28
N GLU A 203 51.78 11.33 6.86
CA GLU A 203 50.56 12.02 6.44
C GLU A 203 50.40 13.41 7.08
N ASP A 204 50.91 13.60 8.30
CA ASP A 204 50.89 14.86 9.02
C ASP A 204 52.22 15.13 9.73
N ASN A 205 53.09 15.90 9.07
CA ASN A 205 54.40 16.21 9.61
C ASN A 205 54.37 17.03 10.92
N THR A 206 53.21 17.49 11.36
CA THR A 206 53.05 18.18 12.65
C THR A 206 53.00 17.18 13.82
N VAL A 207 52.67 15.91 13.50
CA VAL A 207 52.66 14.82 14.48
C VAL A 207 54.05 14.26 14.60
N VAL A 208 54.69 14.56 15.71
CA VAL A 208 56.03 14.04 16.07
C VAL A 208 55.92 12.67 16.71
N LEU A 209 56.93 11.79 16.46
CA LEU A 209 56.86 10.39 16.87
C LEU A 209 57.98 10.05 17.83
N ALA A 210 57.63 9.73 19.05
CA ALA A 210 58.54 9.28 20.09
C ALA A 210 58.89 7.78 19.95
N ASN A 211 59.97 7.37 20.60
CA ASN A 211 60.40 5.97 20.73
C ASN A 211 60.79 5.28 19.41
N ALA A 212 61.03 6.02 18.34
CA ALA A 212 61.71 5.47 17.17
C ALA A 212 63.15 5.19 17.50
N VAL A 213 63.64 3.97 17.25
CA VAL A 213 65.02 3.59 17.47
C VAL A 213 65.76 3.54 16.14
N PHE A 214 66.85 4.28 16.04
CA PHE A 214 67.71 4.32 14.86
C PHE A 214 69.06 3.68 15.18
N GLU A 215 69.55 2.80 14.31
CA GLU A 215 70.89 2.35 14.28
C GLU A 215 71.74 3.32 13.44
N VAL A 216 72.82 3.83 14.02
CA VAL A 216 73.76 4.71 13.35
C VAL A 216 75.05 3.94 13.19
N THR A 217 75.53 3.83 11.95
CA THR A 217 76.78 3.13 11.62
C THR A 217 77.83 4.14 11.15
N GLY A 218 78.99 4.18 11.83
CA GLY A 218 80.09 5.05 11.46
C GLY A 218 80.94 4.49 10.32
N THR A 219 81.87 5.31 9.81
CA THR A 219 82.81 4.90 8.75
C THR A 219 83.75 3.80 9.13
N ASP A 220 84.02 3.66 10.43
CA ASP A 220 84.81 2.60 11.03
C ASP A 220 84.01 1.30 11.32
N GLY A 221 82.72 1.28 10.97
CA GLY A 221 81.85 0.15 11.26
C GLY A 221 81.25 0.13 12.67
N SER A 222 81.60 1.09 13.50
CA SER A 222 81.02 1.22 14.85
C SER A 222 79.51 1.49 14.75
N LYS A 223 78.78 0.91 15.69
CA LYS A 223 77.32 1.06 15.73
C LYS A 223 76.85 1.56 17.09
N PHE A 224 75.83 2.46 17.06
CA PHE A 224 75.14 2.92 18.25
C PHE A 224 73.68 3.23 17.93
N GLU A 225 72.86 3.32 18.94
CA GLU A 225 71.45 3.58 18.77
C GLU A 225 71.06 4.98 19.23
N LEU A 226 70.11 5.55 18.57
CA LEU A 226 69.48 6.79 18.94
C LEU A 226 67.96 6.57 19.04
N THR A 227 67.34 7.00 20.15
CA THR A 227 65.91 6.87 20.37
C THR A 227 65.26 8.24 20.44
N THR A 228 64.21 8.49 19.67
CA THR A 228 63.49 9.77 19.68
C THR A 228 62.74 9.99 20.99
N ALA A 229 62.83 11.20 21.51
CA ALA A 229 62.15 11.66 22.71
C ALA A 229 60.66 12.03 22.40
N ALA A 230 59.91 12.49 23.41
CA ALA A 230 58.52 12.85 23.29
C ALA A 230 58.25 13.97 22.25
N ASP A 231 59.23 14.79 21.95
CA ASP A 231 59.18 15.83 20.91
C ASP A 231 59.51 15.28 19.50
N GLY A 232 59.64 13.98 19.35
CA GLY A 232 60.00 13.31 18.09
C GLY A 232 61.43 13.53 17.65
N THR A 233 62.32 14.11 18.51
CA THR A 233 63.68 14.41 18.12
C THR A 233 64.67 13.54 18.94
N VAL A 234 65.82 13.31 18.33
CA VAL A 234 67.01 12.78 19.04
C VAL A 234 68.26 13.44 18.45
N THR A 235 69.19 13.76 19.32
CA THR A 235 70.51 14.28 18.94
C THR A 235 71.60 13.35 19.46
N SER A 236 72.53 12.96 18.59
CA SER A 236 73.66 12.12 18.95
C SER A 236 74.62 12.79 19.95
N PRO A 237 75.39 12.04 20.67
CA PRO A 237 76.63 12.57 21.26
C PRO A 237 77.52 13.23 20.20
N ALA A 238 78.59 13.92 20.61
CA ALA A 238 79.58 14.42 19.68
C ALA A 238 80.27 13.28 18.94
N LEU A 239 80.28 13.37 17.61
CA LEU A 239 80.80 12.34 16.70
C LEU A 239 82.12 12.86 16.03
N VAL A 240 82.92 11.96 15.54
CA VAL A 240 84.06 12.31 14.67
C VAL A 240 83.50 12.77 13.32
N ALA A 241 84.12 13.80 12.72
CA ALA A 241 83.75 14.23 11.39
C ALA A 241 83.90 13.08 10.40
N GLY A 242 82.79 12.86 9.62
CA GLY A 242 82.75 11.70 8.73
C GLY A 242 81.31 11.44 8.22
N THR A 243 81.17 10.39 7.46
CA THR A 243 79.88 9.95 6.91
C THR A 243 79.29 8.84 7.74
N TYR A 244 78.03 8.98 8.15
CA TYR A 244 77.29 8.04 8.96
C TYR A 244 76.07 7.53 8.19
N LYS A 245 75.83 6.21 8.32
CA LYS A 245 74.61 5.61 7.83
C LYS A 245 73.60 5.50 8.96
N VAL A 246 72.39 5.94 8.72
CA VAL A 246 71.30 5.92 9.71
C VAL A 246 70.15 5.12 9.14
N LYS A 247 69.72 4.10 9.86
CA LYS A 247 68.60 3.25 9.52
C LYS A 247 67.69 3.09 10.72
N GLU A 248 66.38 3.15 10.49
CA GLU A 248 65.44 2.84 11.55
C GLU A 248 65.50 1.34 11.90
N LYS A 249 65.61 1.03 13.17
CA LYS A 249 65.64 -0.32 13.73
C LYS A 249 64.29 -0.72 14.31
N THR A 250 63.61 0.22 14.95
CA THR A 250 62.30 0.02 15.56
C THR A 250 61.42 1.24 15.28
N ALA A 251 60.29 1.01 14.61
CA ALA A 251 59.31 2.05 14.37
C ALA A 251 58.56 2.45 15.65
N PRO A 252 58.07 3.67 15.74
CA PRO A 252 57.10 4.08 16.76
C PRO A 252 55.84 3.19 16.73
N ALA A 253 55.25 2.98 17.89
CA ALA A 253 54.04 2.18 17.98
C ALA A 253 52.91 2.81 17.13
N GLY A 254 52.24 2.01 16.31
CA GLY A 254 51.19 2.45 15.38
C GLY A 254 51.69 2.81 13.98
N TYR A 255 52.95 2.64 13.69
CA TYR A 255 53.60 2.96 12.41
C TYR A 255 54.35 1.78 11.82
N GLU A 256 54.48 1.76 10.50
CA GLU A 256 55.30 0.82 9.76
C GLU A 256 56.78 1.19 9.86
N LEU A 257 57.67 0.20 9.86
CA LEU A 257 59.09 0.41 9.89
C LEU A 257 59.59 1.08 8.60
N ASN A 258 60.27 2.22 8.71
CA ASN A 258 60.90 2.85 7.56
C ASN A 258 62.23 2.13 7.25
N THR A 259 62.28 1.41 6.17
CA THR A 259 63.45 0.61 5.76
C THR A 259 64.55 1.43 5.04
N GLN A 260 64.32 2.72 4.80
CA GLN A 260 65.28 3.59 4.10
C GLN A 260 66.53 3.81 4.94
N GLU A 261 67.72 3.69 4.32
CA GLU A 261 68.98 4.08 4.90
C GLU A 261 69.34 5.51 4.48
N PHE A 262 69.64 6.35 5.42
CA PHE A 262 70.05 7.76 5.21
C PHE A 262 71.54 7.87 5.41
N THR A 263 72.21 8.62 4.53
CA THR A 263 73.62 8.93 4.64
C THR A 263 73.79 10.39 5.09
N LEU A 264 74.37 10.60 6.24
CA LEU A 264 74.55 11.92 6.86
C LEU A 264 76.02 12.25 7.03
N THR A 265 76.48 13.42 6.61
CA THR A 265 77.85 13.90 6.79
C THR A 265 77.88 14.80 8.00
N VAL A 266 78.64 14.41 8.95
CA VAL A 266 78.95 15.14 10.20
C VAL A 266 80.22 15.94 10.05
N SER A 267 80.13 17.24 10.34
CA SER A 267 81.30 18.12 10.34
C SER A 267 81.18 19.23 11.41
N PRO A 268 82.27 19.91 11.79
CA PRO A 268 82.19 21.02 12.73
C PRO A 268 81.40 22.21 12.25
N THR A 269 81.21 22.32 10.94
CA THR A 269 80.61 23.50 10.27
C THR A 269 79.24 23.24 9.59
N SER A 270 78.76 21.98 9.67
CA SER A 270 77.44 21.59 9.06
C SER A 270 76.52 20.95 10.06
N ASN A 271 75.23 21.12 9.85
CA ASN A 271 74.19 20.47 10.62
C ASN A 271 73.74 19.18 9.90
N ALA A 272 74.05 18.01 10.46
CA ALA A 272 73.51 16.74 9.98
C ALA A 272 72.12 16.53 10.57
N ILE A 273 71.07 17.03 9.91
CA ILE A 273 69.66 16.92 10.32
C ILE A 273 68.90 16.09 9.29
N GLN A 274 68.20 15.07 9.73
CA GLN A 274 67.34 14.24 8.89
C GLN A 274 65.97 14.12 9.49
N THR A 275 64.96 14.48 8.71
CA THR A 275 63.55 14.16 9.00
C THR A 275 63.24 12.79 8.42
N VAL A 276 62.77 11.87 9.27
CA VAL A 276 62.35 10.54 8.87
C VAL A 276 60.83 10.44 9.08
N LYS A 277 60.15 10.00 8.04
CA LYS A 277 58.69 9.87 8.02
C LYS A 277 58.28 8.41 8.07
N ASP A 278 57.35 8.07 8.93
CA ASP A 278 56.75 6.72 8.94
C ASP A 278 55.33 6.75 8.45
N GLU A 279 55.02 5.74 7.64
CA GLU A 279 53.63 5.47 7.22
C GLU A 279 52.85 4.86 8.40
N PRO A 280 51.63 5.29 8.63
CA PRO A 280 50.80 4.68 9.66
C PRO A 280 50.39 3.26 9.26
N ILE A 281 50.23 2.37 10.25
CA ILE A 281 49.66 1.05 10.06
C ILE A 281 48.26 1.19 9.51
N ARG A 282 47.93 0.42 8.47
CA ARG A 282 46.68 0.49 7.74
C ARG A 282 45.72 -0.61 8.17
N THR A 283 44.46 -0.34 7.93
CA THR A 283 43.32 -1.27 8.06
C THR A 283 42.36 -1.11 6.92
N SER A 284 41.32 -1.93 6.90
CA SER A 284 40.21 -1.86 5.96
C SER A 284 38.89 -2.15 6.66
N VAL A 285 37.79 -1.70 6.07
CA VAL A 285 36.43 -1.91 6.57
C VAL A 285 35.59 -2.41 5.43
N LYS A 286 35.07 -3.63 5.55
CA LYS A 286 34.12 -4.22 4.58
C LYS A 286 32.71 -3.75 4.87
N ALA A 287 31.97 -3.44 3.80
CA ALA A 287 30.55 -3.18 3.85
C ALA A 287 29.81 -4.14 2.91
N THR A 288 28.73 -4.73 3.38
CA THR A 288 27.87 -5.65 2.63
C THR A 288 26.44 -5.17 2.72
N LYS A 289 25.70 -5.26 1.62
CA LYS A 289 24.28 -4.89 1.53
C LYS A 289 23.41 -6.12 1.49
N GLN A 290 22.36 -6.11 2.30
CA GLN A 290 21.28 -7.09 2.26
C GLN A 290 19.93 -6.40 2.05
N TRP A 291 19.04 -7.08 1.34
CA TRP A 291 17.70 -6.62 1.07
C TRP A 291 16.68 -7.61 1.64
N VAL A 292 15.66 -7.06 2.28
CA VAL A 292 14.45 -7.78 2.68
C VAL A 292 13.30 -7.08 1.96
N GLY A 293 12.81 -7.71 0.89
CA GLY A 293 11.94 -7.12 -0.09
C GLY A 293 12.62 -6.95 -1.45
N PRO A 294 12.06 -6.17 -2.38
CA PRO A 294 12.65 -5.91 -3.69
C PRO A 294 14.08 -5.38 -3.60
N ILE A 295 14.91 -5.82 -4.53
CA ILE A 295 16.31 -5.37 -4.59
C ILE A 295 16.39 -4.03 -5.29
N GLY A 296 17.01 -3.03 -4.67
CA GLY A 296 17.27 -1.73 -5.28
C GLY A 296 18.37 -1.78 -6.35
N SER A 297 18.58 -0.67 -7.06
CA SER A 297 19.59 -0.60 -8.13
C SER A 297 21.01 -0.41 -7.61
N ALA A 298 21.20 0.41 -6.59
CA ALA A 298 22.46 0.71 -5.94
C ALA A 298 22.24 1.46 -4.65
N VAL A 299 23.23 1.41 -3.74
CA VAL A 299 23.23 2.21 -2.51
C VAL A 299 24.60 2.85 -2.29
N THR A 300 24.63 4.06 -1.75
CA THR A 300 25.84 4.74 -1.33
C THR A 300 26.04 4.56 0.17
N VAL A 301 27.21 4.08 0.53
CA VAL A 301 27.62 3.87 1.93
C VAL A 301 28.76 4.80 2.27
N HIS A 302 28.62 5.56 3.35
CA HIS A 302 29.57 6.51 3.88
C HIS A 302 30.38 5.89 5.01
N LEU A 303 31.68 6.20 5.05
CA LEU A 303 32.58 5.78 6.13
C LEU A 303 32.73 6.90 7.16
N TYR A 304 32.55 6.57 8.42
CA TYR A 304 32.76 7.46 9.56
C TYR A 304 33.96 6.99 10.38
N ALA A 305 34.75 7.92 10.89
CA ALA A 305 35.86 7.68 11.82
C ALA A 305 35.54 8.42 13.13
N ASP A 306 35.42 7.69 14.25
CA ASP A 306 35.01 8.26 15.55
C ASP A 306 33.78 9.17 15.43
N ASP A 307 32.73 8.69 14.71
CA ASP A 307 31.47 9.37 14.42
C ASP A 307 31.57 10.63 13.52
N VAL A 308 32.73 10.89 12.94
CA VAL A 308 32.93 11.99 11.97
C VAL A 308 32.98 11.40 10.56
N ASP A 309 32.21 11.98 9.64
CA ASP A 309 32.22 11.58 8.23
C ASP A 309 33.62 11.81 7.63
N THR A 310 34.21 10.77 7.07
CA THR A 310 35.52 10.83 6.42
C THR A 310 35.46 11.41 5.01
N GLY A 311 34.26 11.55 4.43
CA GLY A 311 34.04 11.88 3.04
C GLY A 311 34.35 10.73 2.07
N LYS A 312 34.66 9.52 2.58
CA LYS A 312 34.86 8.32 1.75
C LYS A 312 33.53 7.60 1.59
N THR A 313 33.23 7.19 0.37
CA THR A 313 32.02 6.44 0.04
C THR A 313 32.36 5.22 -0.80
N VAL A 314 31.51 4.21 -0.73
CA VAL A 314 31.47 3.09 -1.68
C VAL A 314 30.05 2.94 -2.19
N THR A 315 29.89 2.47 -3.42
CA THR A 315 28.58 2.17 -4.01
C THR A 315 28.41 0.66 -4.09
N LEU A 316 27.41 0.13 -3.40
CA LEU A 316 27.07 -1.28 -3.42
C LEU A 316 25.94 -1.52 -4.42
N ASN A 317 26.12 -2.49 -5.30
CA ASN A 317 25.16 -2.86 -6.34
C ASN A 317 25.36 -4.31 -6.80
N ALA A 318 24.58 -4.77 -7.76
CA ALA A 318 24.68 -6.14 -8.27
C ALA A 318 26.03 -6.45 -8.95
N ALA A 319 26.72 -5.44 -9.52
CA ALA A 319 27.98 -5.66 -10.21
C ALA A 319 29.14 -6.00 -9.27
N ASN A 320 29.08 -5.54 -8.02
CA ASN A 320 30.04 -5.89 -6.98
C ASN A 320 29.47 -6.87 -5.93
N ASN A 321 28.41 -7.63 -6.31
CA ASN A 321 27.74 -8.58 -5.43
C ASN A 321 27.30 -7.97 -4.09
N TRP A 322 26.93 -6.69 -4.12
CA TRP A 322 26.45 -5.96 -2.94
C TRP A 322 27.48 -5.86 -1.82
N GLU A 323 28.79 -5.88 -2.15
CA GLU A 323 29.85 -5.71 -1.18
C GLU A 323 31.01 -4.87 -1.74
N ASP A 324 31.66 -4.14 -0.85
CA ASP A 324 32.89 -3.40 -1.14
C ASP A 324 33.68 -3.17 0.14
N THR A 325 34.92 -2.72 -0.02
CA THR A 325 35.84 -2.55 1.11
C THR A 325 36.49 -1.18 1.04
N PHE A 326 36.32 -0.40 2.08
CA PHE A 326 37.11 0.79 2.30
C PHE A 326 38.55 0.34 2.66
N THR A 327 39.48 0.62 1.79
CA THR A 327 40.88 0.21 1.95
C THR A 327 41.78 1.39 2.32
N ASN A 328 43.00 1.08 2.71
CA ASN A 328 44.04 2.06 3.02
C ASN A 328 43.65 3.05 4.13
N LEU A 329 42.89 2.58 5.12
CA LEU A 329 42.46 3.40 6.25
C LEU A 329 43.55 3.40 7.33
N ARG A 330 43.74 4.52 8.00
CA ARG A 330 44.63 4.60 9.17
C ARG A 330 44.07 3.75 10.32
N LYS A 331 44.85 2.84 10.89
CA LYS A 331 44.38 1.99 11.99
C LYS A 331 44.30 2.74 13.32
N TYR A 332 45.33 3.57 13.62
CA TYR A 332 45.47 4.25 14.90
C TYR A 332 45.39 5.76 14.74
N LYS A 333 44.97 6.47 15.78
CA LYS A 333 45.01 7.93 15.84
C LYS A 333 46.44 8.43 15.72
N PRO A 334 46.69 9.55 15.04
CA PRO A 334 48.05 10.09 14.83
C PRO A 334 48.88 10.14 16.12
N GLY A 335 50.09 9.60 16.10
CA GLY A 335 51.01 9.60 17.23
C GLY A 335 50.62 8.69 18.40
N THR A 336 49.63 7.81 18.25
CA THR A 336 49.11 6.94 19.32
C THR A 336 48.92 5.49 18.89
N THR A 337 48.56 4.61 19.84
CA THR A 337 48.11 3.25 19.60
C THR A 337 46.60 3.10 19.83
N THR A 338 45.90 4.20 19.99
CA THR A 338 44.42 4.19 20.10
C THR A 338 43.82 3.92 18.75
N GLU A 339 43.10 2.82 18.61
CA GLU A 339 42.40 2.49 17.34
C GLU A 339 41.33 3.51 17.00
N ILE A 340 41.25 3.85 15.72
CA ILE A 340 40.16 4.66 15.18
C ILE A 340 38.93 3.75 15.02
N LYS A 341 37.79 4.14 15.61
CA LYS A 341 36.52 3.43 15.48
C LYS A 341 35.85 3.81 14.17
N TYR A 342 35.90 2.93 13.19
CA TYR A 342 35.17 3.11 11.95
C TYR A 342 33.76 2.57 12.06
N THR A 343 32.79 3.29 11.47
CA THR A 343 31.40 2.88 11.30
C THR A 343 30.93 3.26 9.90
N VAL A 344 29.82 2.67 9.47
CA VAL A 344 29.25 2.97 8.17
C VAL A 344 27.82 3.46 8.31
N LYS A 345 27.38 4.32 7.38
CA LYS A 345 25.99 4.74 7.22
C LYS A 345 25.63 4.73 5.76
N GLU A 346 24.39 4.36 5.47
CA GLU A 346 23.82 4.38 4.14
C GLU A 346 22.98 5.65 3.94
N ASP A 347 22.92 6.15 2.71
CA ASP A 347 21.94 7.16 2.34
C ASP A 347 20.53 6.58 2.46
N ALA A 348 19.61 7.38 2.96
CA ALA A 348 18.23 6.94 3.15
C ALA A 348 17.58 6.56 1.80
N ILE A 349 16.97 5.38 1.76
CA ILE A 349 16.26 4.88 0.59
C ILE A 349 14.76 4.91 0.88
N ALA A 350 14.00 5.50 -0.03
CA ALA A 350 12.55 5.59 0.11
C ALA A 350 11.94 4.18 0.20
N ASN A 351 10.96 4.04 1.08
CA ASN A 351 10.25 2.78 1.34
C ASN A 351 11.10 1.67 1.97
N TYR A 352 12.27 2.00 2.52
CA TYR A 352 13.10 1.03 3.23
C TYR A 352 13.52 1.55 4.61
N ASN A 353 13.57 0.63 5.55
CA ASN A 353 14.18 0.84 6.85
C ASN A 353 15.55 0.17 6.87
N GLY A 354 16.62 0.98 6.94
CA GLY A 354 18.01 0.52 6.95
C GLY A 354 18.51 0.27 8.37
N VAL A 355 19.09 -0.89 8.60
CA VAL A 355 19.74 -1.25 9.87
C VAL A 355 21.17 -1.71 9.57
N VAL A 356 22.14 -1.13 10.29
CA VAL A 356 23.54 -1.53 10.21
C VAL A 356 23.89 -2.45 11.39
N SER A 357 24.52 -3.56 11.09
CA SER A 357 25.03 -4.54 12.06
C SER A 357 26.47 -4.91 11.75
N GLY A 358 27.14 -5.62 12.67
CA GLY A 358 28.56 -5.98 12.52
C GLY A 358 29.50 -4.94 13.12
N ASP A 359 30.77 -5.08 12.84
CA ASP A 359 31.85 -4.24 13.36
C ASP A 359 33.04 -4.16 12.38
N MET A 360 34.09 -3.44 12.77
CA MET A 360 35.31 -3.27 11.96
C MET A 360 36.04 -4.59 11.66
N ALA A 361 35.98 -5.56 12.58
CA ALA A 361 36.73 -6.80 12.46
C ALA A 361 36.03 -7.82 11.56
N THR A 362 34.72 -7.89 11.64
CA THR A 362 33.89 -8.82 10.88
C THR A 362 33.32 -8.22 9.61
N GLY A 363 33.34 -6.89 9.48
CA GLY A 363 32.66 -6.11 8.45
C GLY A 363 31.27 -5.67 8.89
N PHE A 364 30.72 -4.69 8.21
CA PHE A 364 29.38 -4.18 8.44
C PHE A 364 28.41 -4.75 7.41
N THR A 365 27.23 -5.12 7.88
CA THR A 365 26.10 -5.51 7.05
C THR A 365 24.99 -4.47 7.19
N ILE A 366 24.56 -3.93 6.06
CA ILE A 366 23.46 -2.98 5.97
C ILE A 366 22.26 -3.73 5.41
N THR A 367 21.24 -3.94 6.24
CA THR A 367 20.01 -4.63 5.85
C THR A 367 18.90 -3.61 5.65
N ASN A 368 18.36 -3.52 4.43
CA ASN A 368 17.20 -2.70 4.13
C ASN A 368 15.96 -3.57 4.03
N THR A 369 14.99 -3.29 4.92
CA THR A 369 13.69 -3.95 4.92
C THR A 369 12.66 -3.04 4.26
N ASN A 370 11.97 -3.55 3.24
CA ASN A 370 10.89 -2.81 2.57
C ASN A 370 9.75 -2.53 3.54
N THR A 371 9.21 -1.33 3.48
CA THR A 371 8.13 -0.86 4.37
C THR A 371 6.83 -0.55 3.62
N GLU A 372 6.77 -0.84 2.33
CA GLU A 372 5.55 -0.60 1.56
C GLU A 372 4.40 -1.48 2.04
N LYS A 373 3.26 -0.86 2.20
CA LYS A 373 2.03 -1.51 2.63
C LYS A 373 0.96 -1.44 1.55
N THR A 374 0.06 -2.40 1.58
CA THR A 374 -1.12 -2.45 0.73
C THR A 374 -2.38 -2.72 1.55
N THR A 375 -3.51 -2.68 0.89
CA THR A 375 -4.81 -2.99 1.48
C THR A 375 -5.59 -3.91 0.55
N VAL A 376 -6.44 -4.76 1.11
CA VAL A 376 -7.33 -5.65 0.37
C VAL A 376 -8.76 -5.44 0.85
N LYS A 377 -9.61 -4.99 -0.04
CA LYS A 377 -11.04 -4.84 0.25
C LYS A 377 -11.78 -6.12 -0.11
N VAL A 378 -12.72 -6.54 0.74
CA VAL A 378 -13.65 -7.62 0.48
C VAL A 378 -15.09 -7.14 0.71
N THR A 379 -15.97 -7.54 -0.18
CA THR A 379 -17.42 -7.30 -0.09
C THR A 379 -18.12 -8.63 -0.18
N LYS A 380 -19.06 -8.88 0.72
CA LYS A 380 -19.93 -10.05 0.70
C LYS A 380 -21.26 -9.70 0.03
N ALA A 381 -21.66 -10.50 -0.92
CA ALA A 381 -22.96 -10.41 -1.58
C ALA A 381 -23.77 -11.69 -1.32
N TRP A 382 -25.09 -11.55 -1.19
CA TRP A 382 -26.02 -12.64 -0.96
C TRP A 382 -27.08 -12.70 -2.05
N VAL A 383 -27.40 -13.92 -2.45
CA VAL A 383 -28.57 -14.22 -3.27
C VAL A 383 -29.44 -15.15 -2.45
N GLY A 384 -30.60 -14.67 -2.06
CA GLY A 384 -31.48 -15.26 -1.05
C GLY A 384 -31.29 -14.61 0.33
N THR A 385 -31.88 -15.19 1.35
CA THR A 385 -31.84 -14.64 2.72
C THR A 385 -30.40 -14.68 3.26
N PRO A 386 -29.79 -13.56 3.65
CA PRO A 386 -28.44 -13.54 4.20
C PRO A 386 -28.33 -14.37 5.47
N ALA A 387 -27.21 -15.08 5.65
CA ALA A 387 -26.85 -15.65 6.95
C ALA A 387 -26.60 -14.53 7.98
N ALA A 388 -26.64 -14.83 9.27
CA ALA A 388 -26.37 -13.85 10.33
C ALA A 388 -24.94 -13.31 10.29
N SER A 389 -23.98 -14.13 9.90
CA SER A 389 -22.58 -13.77 9.77
C SER A 389 -21.85 -14.73 8.81
N VAL A 390 -20.67 -14.31 8.36
CA VAL A 390 -19.77 -15.13 7.57
C VAL A 390 -18.33 -14.83 7.92
N THR A 391 -17.48 -15.84 7.98
CA THR A 391 -16.04 -15.66 8.23
C THR A 391 -15.29 -15.68 6.90
N ILE A 392 -14.59 -14.59 6.63
CA ILE A 392 -13.72 -14.41 5.48
C ILE A 392 -12.28 -14.57 5.91
N LYS A 393 -11.50 -15.29 5.13
CA LYS A 393 -10.07 -15.52 5.30
C LYS A 393 -9.32 -14.69 4.26
N LEU A 394 -8.32 -13.96 4.71
CA LEU A 394 -7.30 -13.37 3.85
C LEU A 394 -6.12 -14.33 3.76
N LEU A 395 -5.70 -14.64 2.56
CA LEU A 395 -4.53 -15.47 2.30
C LEU A 395 -3.43 -14.62 1.67
N ALA A 396 -2.20 -14.86 2.09
CA ALA A 396 -0.98 -14.30 1.51
C ALA A 396 -0.19 -15.48 0.89
N ASP A 397 0.04 -15.45 -0.41
CA ASP A 397 0.68 -16.54 -1.16
C ASP A 397 0.07 -17.93 -0.88
N GLY A 398 -1.26 -17.95 -0.72
CA GLY A 398 -2.03 -19.16 -0.41
C GLY A 398 -2.06 -19.58 1.06
N ALA A 399 -1.30 -18.93 1.94
CA ALA A 399 -1.33 -19.20 3.38
C ALA A 399 -2.31 -18.25 4.09
N GLU A 400 -3.09 -18.77 5.04
CA GLU A 400 -4.00 -17.95 5.85
C GLU A 400 -3.22 -16.95 6.69
N LYS A 401 -3.51 -15.67 6.50
CA LYS A 401 -2.86 -14.56 7.22
C LYS A 401 -3.75 -13.96 8.29
N GLU A 402 -5.01 -13.72 7.97
CA GLU A 402 -5.96 -13.02 8.84
C GLU A 402 -7.40 -13.46 8.51
N THR A 403 -8.29 -13.37 9.48
CA THR A 403 -9.71 -13.65 9.31
C THR A 403 -10.56 -12.49 9.81
N VAL A 404 -11.71 -12.29 9.19
CA VAL A 404 -12.72 -11.32 9.64
C VAL A 404 -14.11 -11.96 9.58
N THR A 405 -14.96 -11.66 10.55
CA THR A 405 -16.36 -12.03 10.50
C THR A 405 -17.18 -10.84 10.04
N LEU A 406 -17.92 -11.00 8.95
CA LEU A 406 -18.81 -9.99 8.38
C LEU A 406 -20.26 -10.23 8.80
N THR A 407 -20.96 -9.17 9.03
CA THR A 407 -22.38 -9.14 9.42
C THR A 407 -23.10 -7.99 8.69
N ALA A 408 -24.39 -7.90 8.85
CA ALA A 408 -25.17 -6.78 8.32
C ALA A 408 -24.74 -5.41 8.94
N THR A 409 -24.22 -5.41 10.18
CA THR A 409 -23.75 -4.16 10.82
C THR A 409 -22.49 -3.59 10.17
N ASP A 410 -21.69 -4.42 9.51
CA ASP A 410 -20.51 -4.03 8.75
C ASP A 410 -20.84 -3.68 7.30
N ASN A 411 -22.14 -3.64 6.95
CA ASN A 411 -22.59 -3.56 5.56
C ASN A 411 -21.96 -4.64 4.66
N TRP A 412 -21.65 -5.78 5.23
CA TRP A 412 -21.05 -6.91 4.52
C TRP A 412 -19.73 -6.57 3.82
N THR A 413 -18.94 -5.64 4.37
CA THR A 413 -17.67 -5.22 3.77
C THR A 413 -16.58 -5.07 4.82
N HIS A 414 -15.34 -5.34 4.41
CA HIS A 414 -14.16 -5.11 5.21
C HIS A 414 -12.98 -4.70 4.34
N THR A 415 -12.04 -3.99 4.94
CA THR A 415 -10.75 -3.67 4.29
C THR A 415 -9.63 -4.11 5.22
N PHE A 416 -8.92 -5.13 4.82
CA PHE A 416 -7.67 -5.51 5.47
C PHE A 416 -6.64 -4.44 5.17
N THR A 417 -5.98 -3.92 6.21
CA THR A 417 -5.06 -2.79 6.11
C THR A 417 -3.68 -3.15 6.64
N ASN A 418 -2.69 -2.30 6.35
CA ASN A 418 -1.32 -2.48 6.84
C ASN A 418 -0.67 -3.81 6.42
N LEU A 419 -1.06 -4.35 5.27
CA LEU A 419 -0.50 -5.57 4.72
C LEU A 419 0.84 -5.29 4.05
N ASP A 420 1.82 -6.15 4.23
CA ASP A 420 3.09 -6.04 3.51
C ASP A 420 2.85 -6.21 2.01
N LYS A 421 3.41 -5.30 1.20
CA LYS A 421 3.28 -5.41 -0.25
C LYS A 421 4.22 -6.48 -0.82
N TYR A 422 5.40 -6.62 -0.21
CA TYR A 422 6.44 -7.54 -0.67
C TYR A 422 6.83 -8.54 0.42
N ALA A 423 7.14 -9.76 0.02
CA ALA A 423 7.74 -10.78 0.87
C ALA A 423 9.24 -10.53 1.08
N ASN A 424 9.84 -11.24 2.03
CA ASN A 424 11.25 -11.06 2.39
C ASN A 424 12.23 -11.31 1.24
N ASP A 425 11.89 -12.16 0.30
CA ASP A 425 12.69 -12.48 -0.90
C ASP A 425 12.47 -11.50 -2.06
N GLY A 426 11.57 -10.53 -1.89
CA GLY A 426 11.34 -9.43 -2.83
C GLY A 426 10.19 -9.64 -3.81
N HIS A 427 9.53 -10.79 -3.83
CA HIS A 427 8.34 -10.91 -4.67
C HIS A 427 7.15 -10.13 -4.08
N GLU A 428 6.27 -9.67 -4.95
CA GLU A 428 5.01 -9.04 -4.53
C GLU A 428 4.06 -10.12 -4.00
N ILE A 429 3.58 -9.95 -2.76
CA ILE A 429 2.69 -10.92 -2.10
C ILE A 429 1.36 -10.97 -2.84
N VAL A 430 0.96 -12.16 -3.24
CA VAL A 430 -0.34 -12.41 -3.87
C VAL A 430 -1.39 -12.59 -2.79
N TYR A 431 -2.18 -11.54 -2.57
CA TYR A 431 -3.31 -11.62 -1.65
C TYR A 431 -4.56 -12.16 -2.36
N THR A 432 -5.18 -13.16 -1.75
CA THR A 432 -6.47 -13.74 -2.14
C THR A 432 -7.39 -13.85 -0.93
N VAL A 433 -8.67 -14.09 -1.18
CA VAL A 433 -9.63 -14.31 -0.11
C VAL A 433 -10.29 -15.66 -0.27
N ASP A 434 -10.73 -16.23 0.84
CA ASP A 434 -11.60 -17.39 0.88
C ASP A 434 -12.69 -17.17 1.94
N GLU A 435 -13.69 -18.02 1.94
CA GLU A 435 -14.80 -17.98 2.89
C GLU A 435 -14.99 -19.35 3.54
N THR A 436 -15.20 -19.37 4.84
CA THR A 436 -15.66 -20.58 5.52
C THR A 436 -17.02 -20.98 4.97
N PRO A 437 -17.20 -22.22 4.48
CA PRO A 437 -18.45 -22.64 3.86
C PRO A 437 -19.69 -22.34 4.70
N VAL A 438 -20.68 -21.74 4.07
CA VAL A 438 -22.00 -21.47 4.69
C VAL A 438 -22.97 -22.54 4.20
N ALA A 439 -23.58 -23.29 5.12
CA ALA A 439 -24.52 -24.33 4.78
C ALA A 439 -25.71 -23.79 3.97
N GLY A 440 -26.11 -24.48 2.91
CA GLY A 440 -27.20 -24.06 2.03
C GLY A 440 -26.82 -22.97 1.01
N TYR A 441 -25.52 -22.67 0.87
CA TYR A 441 -25.06 -21.69 -0.09
C TYR A 441 -23.92 -22.23 -0.96
N ALA A 442 -23.94 -21.86 -2.23
CA ALA A 442 -22.83 -21.99 -3.15
C ALA A 442 -22.09 -20.64 -3.21
N LYS A 443 -20.77 -20.66 -2.93
CA LYS A 443 -19.94 -19.44 -3.01
C LYS A 443 -19.32 -19.27 -4.39
N ASP A 444 -19.19 -18.03 -4.81
CA ASP A 444 -18.40 -17.59 -5.95
C ASP A 444 -17.53 -16.39 -5.53
N ILE A 445 -16.27 -16.39 -5.94
CA ILE A 445 -15.30 -15.34 -5.60
C ILE A 445 -14.82 -14.69 -6.88
N SER A 446 -14.94 -13.37 -6.95
CA SER A 446 -14.51 -12.56 -8.08
C SER A 446 -13.71 -11.34 -7.62
N GLY A 447 -13.03 -10.68 -8.56
CA GLY A 447 -12.19 -9.51 -8.28
C GLY A 447 -10.73 -9.87 -8.04
N THR A 448 -9.96 -8.91 -7.57
CA THR A 448 -8.52 -9.02 -7.29
C THR A 448 -8.17 -8.20 -6.06
N ALA A 449 -6.97 -8.39 -5.53
CA ALA A 449 -6.47 -7.56 -4.41
C ALA A 449 -6.49 -6.06 -4.73
N ALA A 450 -6.18 -5.69 -5.97
CA ALA A 450 -6.13 -4.29 -6.42
C ALA A 450 -7.52 -3.65 -6.60
N THR A 451 -8.50 -4.43 -7.07
CA THR A 451 -9.86 -3.92 -7.34
C THR A 451 -10.83 -4.17 -6.18
N GLY A 452 -10.44 -4.99 -5.24
CA GLY A 452 -11.27 -5.59 -4.21
C GLY A 452 -11.91 -6.90 -4.66
N PHE A 453 -12.18 -7.77 -3.68
CA PHE A 453 -12.86 -9.03 -3.91
C PHE A 453 -14.35 -8.91 -3.60
N THR A 454 -15.15 -9.64 -4.37
CA THR A 454 -16.56 -9.88 -4.06
C THR A 454 -16.77 -11.38 -3.87
N ILE A 455 -17.28 -11.75 -2.71
CA ILE A 455 -17.68 -13.12 -2.41
C ILE A 455 -19.20 -13.18 -2.44
N LYS A 456 -19.73 -13.83 -3.45
CA LYS A 456 -21.17 -14.01 -3.66
C LYS A 456 -21.61 -15.38 -3.17
N ASN A 457 -22.55 -15.42 -2.23
CA ASN A 457 -23.23 -16.65 -1.83
C ASN A 457 -24.62 -16.71 -2.43
N THR A 458 -24.87 -17.76 -3.19
CA THR A 458 -26.17 -18.04 -3.78
C THR A 458 -26.84 -19.16 -2.99
N ASN A 459 -28.04 -18.91 -2.46
CA ASN A 459 -28.78 -19.92 -1.73
C ASN A 459 -29.10 -21.10 -2.65
N THR A 460 -28.86 -22.31 -2.19
CA THR A 460 -29.07 -23.57 -2.93
C THR A 460 -30.24 -24.37 -2.39
N GLU A 461 -31.03 -23.79 -1.49
CA GLU A 461 -32.23 -24.45 -0.98
C GLU A 461 -33.21 -24.79 -2.09
N THR A 462 -33.77 -25.99 -2.04
CA THR A 462 -34.81 -26.44 -2.95
C THR A 462 -36.05 -26.78 -2.19
N ILE A 463 -37.18 -26.66 -2.86
CA ILE A 463 -38.49 -27.06 -2.34
C ILE A 463 -39.13 -28.10 -3.25
N ASN A 464 -40.05 -28.87 -2.69
CA ASN A 464 -40.89 -29.82 -3.41
C ASN A 464 -42.34 -29.38 -3.28
N ILE A 465 -43.03 -29.32 -4.41
CA ILE A 465 -44.44 -28.85 -4.47
C ILE A 465 -45.33 -29.98 -4.91
N PRO A 466 -46.08 -30.62 -3.99
CA PRO A 466 -47.06 -31.61 -4.36
C PRO A 466 -48.29 -30.98 -4.99
N VAL A 467 -48.82 -31.63 -6.00
CA VAL A 467 -50.10 -31.27 -6.64
C VAL A 467 -51.00 -32.47 -6.69
N THR A 468 -52.25 -32.28 -6.34
CA THR A 468 -53.33 -33.27 -6.41
C THR A 468 -54.40 -32.77 -7.34
N LYS A 469 -54.83 -33.63 -8.26
CA LYS A 469 -55.99 -33.39 -9.11
C LYS A 469 -57.23 -34.09 -8.53
N THR A 470 -58.28 -33.35 -8.37
CA THR A 470 -59.58 -33.88 -7.92
C THR A 470 -60.65 -33.61 -8.97
N TRP A 471 -61.66 -34.46 -9.02
CA TRP A 471 -62.78 -34.39 -9.92
C TRP A 471 -64.09 -34.35 -9.12
N VAL A 472 -64.98 -33.44 -9.48
CA VAL A 472 -66.34 -33.37 -8.96
C VAL A 472 -67.26 -33.74 -10.10
N GLY A 473 -67.87 -34.95 -9.99
CA GLY A 473 -68.59 -35.63 -11.06
C GLY A 473 -67.75 -36.68 -11.76
N THR A 474 -68.07 -37.02 -13.00
CA THR A 474 -67.29 -37.96 -13.79
C THR A 474 -65.88 -37.45 -14.00
N ALA A 475 -64.88 -38.24 -13.73
CA ALA A 475 -63.49 -37.89 -13.95
C ALA A 475 -63.14 -37.84 -15.44
N GLY A 476 -62.30 -36.86 -15.84
CA GLY A 476 -61.67 -36.84 -17.16
C GLY A 476 -60.64 -37.96 -17.28
N THR A 477 -60.10 -38.18 -18.47
CA THR A 477 -59.05 -39.18 -18.72
C THR A 477 -57.65 -38.70 -18.32
N SER A 478 -57.44 -37.39 -18.39
CA SER A 478 -56.18 -36.73 -18.03
C SER A 478 -56.40 -35.25 -17.69
N ALA A 479 -55.42 -34.68 -16.98
CA ALA A 479 -55.36 -33.24 -16.72
C ALA A 479 -53.89 -32.79 -16.80
N THR A 480 -53.61 -31.74 -17.58
CA THR A 480 -52.27 -31.20 -17.69
C THR A 480 -52.13 -30.01 -16.76
N ILE A 481 -51.28 -30.16 -15.75
CA ILE A 481 -50.99 -29.16 -14.74
C ILE A 481 -49.71 -28.45 -15.14
N LYS A 482 -49.72 -27.12 -15.10
CA LYS A 482 -48.58 -26.24 -15.29
C LYS A 482 -48.07 -25.75 -13.95
N LEU A 483 -46.78 -25.86 -13.72
CA LEU A 483 -46.09 -25.16 -12.64
C LEU A 483 -45.60 -23.81 -13.19
N LEU A 484 -45.90 -22.75 -12.49
CA LEU A 484 -45.39 -21.41 -12.81
C LEU A 484 -44.47 -20.94 -11.70
N ALA A 485 -43.38 -20.32 -12.11
CA ALA A 485 -42.44 -19.60 -11.25
C ALA A 485 -42.55 -18.10 -11.58
N ASP A 486 -42.95 -17.28 -10.61
CA ASP A 486 -43.19 -15.85 -10.78
C ASP A 486 -44.11 -15.55 -11.99
N GLY A 487 -45.13 -16.40 -12.15
CA GLY A 487 -46.09 -16.28 -13.25
C GLY A 487 -45.64 -16.80 -14.61
N THR A 488 -44.37 -17.28 -14.72
CA THR A 488 -43.84 -17.85 -15.96
C THR A 488 -43.89 -19.40 -15.88
N GLU A 489 -44.39 -20.04 -16.96
CA GLU A 489 -44.44 -21.49 -17.05
C GLU A 489 -43.04 -22.08 -16.97
N LYS A 490 -42.84 -22.96 -15.98
CA LYS A 490 -41.55 -23.63 -15.72
C LYS A 490 -41.58 -25.08 -16.12
N GLU A 491 -42.66 -25.80 -15.79
CA GLU A 491 -42.75 -27.22 -15.99
C GLU A 491 -44.21 -27.62 -16.17
N THR A 492 -44.49 -28.71 -16.86
CA THR A 492 -45.83 -29.26 -17.01
C THR A 492 -45.85 -30.75 -16.72
N VAL A 493 -46.93 -31.24 -16.16
CA VAL A 493 -47.17 -32.65 -15.94
C VAL A 493 -48.59 -33.01 -16.35
N THR A 494 -48.77 -34.16 -16.99
CA THR A 494 -50.10 -34.71 -17.28
C THR A 494 -50.43 -35.79 -16.29
N LEU A 495 -51.49 -35.56 -15.52
CA LEU A 495 -51.97 -36.51 -14.49
C LEU A 495 -53.09 -37.38 -15.05
N THR A 496 -53.05 -38.63 -14.66
CA THR A 496 -54.04 -39.65 -15.04
C THR A 496 -54.43 -40.50 -13.82
N ALA A 497 -55.36 -41.40 -13.99
CA ALA A 497 -55.70 -42.37 -12.94
C ALA A 497 -54.52 -43.30 -12.58
N ALA A 498 -53.58 -43.55 -13.49
CA ALA A 498 -52.40 -44.36 -13.25
C ALA A 498 -51.44 -43.69 -12.25
N ASP A 499 -51.40 -42.35 -12.21
CA ASP A 499 -50.61 -41.54 -11.28
C ASP A 499 -51.35 -41.28 -9.96
N ASN A 500 -52.52 -41.91 -9.76
CA ASN A 500 -53.43 -41.58 -8.65
C ASN A 500 -53.79 -40.10 -8.59
N TRP A 501 -53.76 -39.43 -9.73
CA TRP A 501 -54.05 -37.97 -9.83
C TRP A 501 -53.13 -37.10 -8.97
N THR A 502 -51.86 -37.54 -8.71
CA THR A 502 -50.90 -36.80 -7.91
C THR A 502 -49.57 -36.68 -8.60
N HIS A 503 -48.86 -35.58 -8.32
CA HIS A 503 -47.49 -35.39 -8.72
C HIS A 503 -46.75 -34.52 -7.69
N THR A 504 -45.41 -34.61 -7.65
CA THR A 504 -44.60 -33.71 -6.87
C THR A 504 -43.52 -33.10 -7.77
N PHE A 505 -43.62 -31.84 -8.04
CA PHE A 505 -42.54 -31.07 -8.66
C PHE A 505 -41.39 -30.99 -7.64
N SER A 506 -40.21 -31.54 -7.97
CA SER A 506 -39.11 -31.74 -7.00
C SER A 506 -37.89 -30.92 -7.36
N ASN A 507 -37.04 -30.64 -6.35
CA ASN A 507 -35.77 -29.91 -6.51
C ASN A 507 -35.93 -28.51 -7.14
N LEU A 508 -37.02 -27.85 -6.86
CA LEU A 508 -37.28 -26.51 -7.36
C LEU A 508 -36.45 -25.50 -6.55
N PRO A 509 -35.68 -24.57 -7.18
CA PRO A 509 -34.98 -23.53 -6.45
C PRO A 509 -35.96 -22.73 -5.60
N LYS A 510 -35.61 -22.48 -4.34
CA LYS A 510 -36.42 -21.61 -3.47
C LYS A 510 -36.25 -20.12 -3.80
N PHE A 511 -35.04 -19.73 -4.23
CA PHE A 511 -34.69 -18.34 -4.52
C PHE A 511 -34.25 -18.19 -5.98
N ASP A 512 -34.58 -17.05 -6.58
CA ASP A 512 -34.04 -16.67 -7.89
C ASP A 512 -32.54 -16.39 -7.79
N THR A 513 -31.76 -16.88 -8.75
CA THR A 513 -30.30 -16.77 -8.75
C THR A 513 -29.79 -15.42 -9.21
N THR A 514 -30.66 -14.57 -9.74
CA THR A 514 -30.30 -13.26 -10.30
C THR A 514 -30.33 -12.18 -9.24
N ASP A 515 -31.45 -12.06 -8.52
CA ASP A 515 -31.68 -10.99 -7.55
C ASP A 515 -31.95 -11.50 -6.12
N GLY A 516 -32.12 -12.81 -5.96
CA GLY A 516 -32.25 -13.45 -4.65
C GLY A 516 -33.63 -13.39 -4.02
N HIS A 517 -34.66 -12.96 -4.73
CA HIS A 517 -36.00 -13.02 -4.19
C HIS A 517 -36.51 -14.47 -4.05
N GLU A 518 -37.42 -14.70 -3.12
CA GLU A 518 -38.08 -16.00 -2.98
C GLU A 518 -39.06 -16.18 -4.12
N ILE A 519 -38.88 -17.26 -4.92
CA ILE A 519 -39.68 -17.56 -6.09
C ILE A 519 -41.12 -17.90 -5.67
N VAL A 520 -42.10 -17.21 -6.24
CA VAL A 520 -43.51 -17.48 -6.01
C VAL A 520 -43.98 -18.57 -6.99
N TYR A 521 -44.10 -19.77 -6.47
CA TYR A 521 -44.62 -20.86 -7.25
C TYR A 521 -46.15 -20.94 -7.17
N THR A 522 -46.78 -21.06 -8.33
CA THR A 522 -48.22 -21.29 -8.49
C THR A 522 -48.45 -22.42 -9.49
N VAL A 523 -49.66 -22.94 -9.53
CA VAL A 523 -50.04 -23.90 -10.54
C VAL A 523 -51.22 -23.37 -11.35
N ASP A 524 -51.31 -23.84 -12.58
CA ASP A 524 -52.49 -23.66 -13.45
C ASP A 524 -52.78 -24.98 -14.15
N GLU A 525 -53.88 -25.11 -14.77
CA GLU A 525 -54.30 -26.28 -15.54
C GLU A 525 -54.66 -25.87 -16.96
N VAL A 526 -54.25 -26.65 -17.92
CA VAL A 526 -54.78 -26.54 -19.29
C VAL A 526 -56.31 -26.87 -19.26
N ASP A 527 -57.13 -25.96 -19.78
CA ASP A 527 -58.59 -26.09 -19.71
C ASP A 527 -59.08 -27.45 -20.23
N VAL A 528 -59.84 -28.13 -19.40
CA VAL A 528 -60.47 -29.40 -19.73
C VAL A 528 -61.88 -29.12 -20.21
N PRO A 529 -62.26 -29.50 -21.44
CA PRO A 529 -63.59 -29.23 -21.97
C PRO A 529 -64.69 -29.79 -21.08
N ASN A 530 -65.76 -29.05 -20.87
CA ASN A 530 -66.89 -29.36 -20.03
C ASN A 530 -66.58 -29.41 -18.52
N TYR A 531 -65.51 -28.79 -18.07
CA TYR A 531 -65.21 -28.62 -16.66
C TYR A 531 -64.90 -27.17 -16.35
N THR A 532 -65.23 -26.76 -15.14
CA THR A 532 -64.70 -25.57 -14.52
C THR A 532 -63.64 -25.94 -13.54
N LYS A 533 -62.44 -25.27 -13.60
CA LYS A 533 -61.34 -25.50 -12.68
C LYS A 533 -61.43 -24.61 -11.47
N GLY A 534 -61.01 -25.13 -10.34
CA GLY A 534 -60.73 -24.40 -9.11
C GLY A 534 -59.40 -24.84 -8.57
N ILE A 535 -58.56 -23.87 -8.14
CA ILE A 535 -57.24 -24.15 -7.60
C ILE A 535 -57.19 -23.65 -6.17
N SER A 536 -56.68 -24.46 -5.27
CA SER A 536 -56.51 -24.13 -3.86
C SER A 536 -55.17 -24.65 -3.34
N GLY A 537 -54.73 -24.17 -2.18
CA GLY A 537 -53.46 -24.51 -1.58
C GLY A 537 -52.37 -23.48 -1.87
N THR A 538 -51.16 -23.83 -1.48
CA THR A 538 -49.93 -22.98 -1.64
C THR A 538 -48.73 -23.88 -1.96
N ALA A 539 -47.62 -23.27 -2.39
CA ALA A 539 -46.38 -24.01 -2.59
C ALA A 539 -45.92 -24.77 -1.32
N ALA A 540 -46.15 -24.20 -0.14
CA ALA A 540 -45.75 -24.80 1.13
C ALA A 540 -46.67 -25.98 1.55
N THR A 541 -47.93 -25.94 1.21
CA THR A 541 -48.92 -26.98 1.64
C THR A 541 -49.26 -27.98 0.53
N GLY A 542 -48.83 -27.68 -0.70
CA GLY A 542 -49.24 -28.35 -1.91
C GLY A 542 -50.50 -27.71 -2.52
N PHE A 543 -50.75 -27.98 -3.79
CA PHE A 543 -51.91 -27.48 -4.53
C PHE A 543 -52.92 -28.61 -4.78
N THR A 544 -54.18 -28.22 -4.76
CA THR A 544 -55.27 -29.05 -5.23
C THR A 544 -55.96 -28.36 -6.41
N VAL A 545 -55.98 -29.04 -7.53
CA VAL A 545 -56.67 -28.59 -8.74
C VAL A 545 -57.95 -29.41 -8.87
N THR A 546 -59.10 -28.76 -8.71
CA THR A 546 -60.42 -29.41 -8.74
C THR A 546 -61.14 -29.04 -10.04
N ASN A 547 -61.54 -30.04 -10.80
CA ASN A 547 -62.42 -29.87 -11.94
C ASN A 547 -63.83 -30.34 -11.63
N THR A 548 -64.74 -29.42 -11.74
CA THR A 548 -66.18 -29.69 -11.59
C THR A 548 -66.81 -29.78 -12.99
N ILE A 549 -67.40 -30.96 -13.26
CA ILE A 549 -68.07 -31.16 -14.56
C ILE A 549 -69.20 -30.15 -14.77
N THR A 550 -69.27 -29.66 -15.96
CA THR A 550 -70.31 -28.70 -16.42
C THR A 550 -70.95 -29.22 -17.70
N GLY A 551 -72.00 -28.69 -18.07
CA GLY A 551 -72.68 -28.98 -19.33
C GLY A 551 -74.04 -28.33 -19.37
N LYS A 552 -74.59 -28.24 -20.55
CA LYS A 552 -75.88 -27.72 -20.75
C LYS A 552 -76.77 -28.78 -21.42
N VAL A 553 -78.05 -28.77 -21.07
CA VAL A 553 -79.09 -29.61 -21.69
C VAL A 553 -80.24 -28.74 -22.13
N SER A 554 -80.98 -29.29 -23.03
CA SER A 554 -82.31 -28.72 -23.45
C SER A 554 -83.35 -29.77 -23.22
N VAL A 555 -84.46 -29.35 -22.62
CA VAL A 555 -85.57 -30.25 -22.25
C VAL A 555 -86.80 -29.87 -23.09
N PRO A 556 -87.14 -30.65 -24.13
CA PRO A 556 -88.35 -30.37 -24.93
C PRO A 556 -89.57 -30.92 -24.18
N VAL A 557 -90.65 -30.20 -24.39
CA VAL A 557 -91.99 -30.60 -23.91
C VAL A 557 -93.04 -30.43 -25.03
N THR A 558 -93.91 -31.43 -25.15
CA THR A 558 -95.02 -31.42 -26.06
C THR A 558 -96.34 -31.67 -25.32
N LYS A 559 -97.37 -30.98 -25.71
CA LYS A 559 -98.72 -31.15 -25.17
C LYS A 559 -99.64 -31.88 -26.16
N VAL A 560 -100.27 -32.89 -25.67
CA VAL A 560 -101.23 -33.66 -26.45
C VAL A 560 -102.64 -33.61 -25.76
N TRP A 561 -103.70 -33.51 -26.55
CA TRP A 561 -105.08 -33.44 -26.08
C TRP A 561 -105.81 -34.67 -26.58
N VAL A 562 -106.53 -35.29 -25.70
CA VAL A 562 -107.54 -36.30 -26.04
C VAL A 562 -108.93 -35.76 -25.67
N GLY A 563 -109.69 -35.28 -26.69
CA GLY A 563 -110.89 -34.52 -26.57
C GLY A 563 -110.71 -33.09 -26.99
N PRO A 564 -111.58 -32.16 -26.66
CA PRO A 564 -111.45 -30.76 -26.96
C PRO A 564 -110.19 -30.16 -26.38
N GLN A 565 -109.58 -29.24 -27.07
CA GLN A 565 -108.40 -28.55 -26.56
C GLN A 565 -108.79 -27.38 -25.66
N ALA A 566 -108.15 -27.23 -24.51
CA ALA A 566 -108.21 -26.05 -23.70
C ALA A 566 -107.49 -24.87 -24.42
N SER A 567 -107.64 -23.62 -24.00
CA SER A 567 -106.98 -22.45 -24.58
C SER A 567 -105.45 -22.45 -24.30
N SER A 568 -105.05 -23.00 -23.19
CA SER A 568 -103.67 -23.07 -22.80
C SER A 568 -103.44 -24.16 -21.73
N ALA A 569 -102.17 -24.59 -21.53
CA ALA A 569 -101.71 -25.47 -20.49
C ALA A 569 -100.39 -24.94 -19.94
N LYS A 570 -100.30 -24.59 -18.67
CA LYS A 570 -99.06 -24.18 -18.05
C LYS A 570 -98.36 -25.40 -17.53
N VAL A 571 -97.09 -25.54 -17.95
CA VAL A 571 -96.18 -26.61 -17.46
C VAL A 571 -95.03 -25.97 -16.76
N THR A 572 -94.58 -26.62 -15.66
CA THR A 572 -93.48 -26.18 -14.83
C THR A 572 -92.39 -27.28 -14.83
N LEU A 573 -91.16 -26.85 -15.18
CA LEU A 573 -89.95 -27.64 -15.15
C LEU A 573 -89.28 -27.53 -13.76
N PHE A 574 -88.91 -28.63 -13.18
CA PHE A 574 -88.19 -28.70 -11.91
C PHE A 574 -86.81 -29.31 -12.14
N ALA A 575 -85.84 -28.77 -11.45
CA ALA A 575 -84.49 -29.26 -11.36
C ALA A 575 -84.28 -29.82 -9.92
N ASP A 576 -84.01 -31.08 -9.77
CA ASP A 576 -83.87 -31.75 -8.46
C ASP A 576 -85.02 -31.42 -7.49
N GLY A 577 -86.25 -31.33 -8.04
CA GLY A 577 -87.45 -31.01 -7.29
C GLY A 577 -87.69 -29.53 -6.98
N VAL A 578 -86.84 -28.63 -7.40
CA VAL A 578 -86.96 -27.21 -7.25
C VAL A 578 -87.46 -26.58 -8.58
N GLU A 579 -88.48 -25.75 -8.52
CA GLU A 579 -88.94 -25.04 -9.71
C GLU A 579 -87.81 -24.28 -10.39
N LYS A 580 -87.66 -24.56 -11.69
CA LYS A 580 -86.55 -23.99 -12.49
C LYS A 580 -87.11 -22.96 -13.51
N ASP A 581 -88.17 -23.33 -14.19
CA ASP A 581 -88.79 -22.49 -15.25
C ASP A 581 -90.20 -22.97 -15.52
N SER A 582 -91.01 -22.18 -16.13
CA SER A 582 -92.39 -22.52 -16.55
C SER A 582 -92.75 -21.89 -17.88
N VAL A 583 -93.62 -22.59 -18.61
CA VAL A 583 -94.11 -22.06 -19.90
C VAL A 583 -95.58 -22.38 -20.07
N THR A 584 -96.33 -21.49 -20.73
CA THR A 584 -97.74 -21.71 -21.15
C THR A 584 -97.75 -22.23 -22.59
N LEU A 585 -98.19 -23.45 -22.76
CA LEU A 585 -98.38 -24.10 -24.05
C LEU A 585 -99.82 -23.76 -24.61
N ASN A 586 -99.88 -23.42 -25.87
CA ASN A 586 -101.10 -23.05 -26.55
C ASN A 586 -100.98 -23.28 -28.06
N ALA A 587 -102.04 -22.96 -28.83
CA ALA A 587 -102.00 -23.12 -30.27
C ALA A 587 -100.97 -22.25 -30.98
N ALA A 588 -100.62 -21.05 -30.43
CA ALA A 588 -99.68 -20.13 -31.06
C ALA A 588 -98.24 -20.68 -31.03
N ASN A 589 -97.88 -21.47 -30.03
CA ASN A 589 -96.57 -22.14 -29.96
C ASN A 589 -96.63 -23.61 -30.39
N GLY A 590 -97.70 -24.01 -31.07
CA GLY A 590 -97.83 -25.35 -31.58
C GLY A 590 -97.89 -26.44 -30.49
N TRP A 591 -98.32 -26.06 -29.30
CA TRP A 591 -98.35 -26.96 -28.13
C TRP A 591 -97.01 -27.59 -27.78
N ALA A 592 -95.86 -26.89 -28.06
CA ALA A 592 -94.56 -27.38 -27.81
C ALA A 592 -93.65 -26.23 -27.31
N HIS A 593 -92.69 -26.60 -26.52
CA HIS A 593 -91.62 -25.71 -26.07
C HIS A 593 -90.32 -26.53 -25.79
N THR A 594 -89.19 -25.83 -25.88
CA THR A 594 -87.89 -26.45 -25.42
C THR A 594 -87.25 -25.50 -24.43
N PHE A 595 -87.18 -25.92 -23.21
CA PHE A 595 -86.36 -25.22 -22.22
C PHE A 595 -84.90 -25.41 -22.61
N THR A 596 -84.14 -24.34 -22.86
CA THR A 596 -82.73 -24.37 -23.35
C THR A 596 -81.74 -23.80 -22.33
N ASN A 597 -80.47 -24.09 -22.53
CA ASN A 597 -79.36 -23.58 -21.68
C ASN A 597 -79.48 -23.96 -20.20
N LEU A 598 -80.08 -25.09 -19.89
CA LEU A 598 -80.25 -25.61 -18.56
C LEU A 598 -78.95 -26.26 -18.14
N ASP A 599 -78.51 -26.14 -16.84
CA ASP A 599 -77.35 -26.82 -16.30
C ASP A 599 -77.59 -28.31 -16.31
N LYS A 600 -76.63 -29.08 -16.87
CA LYS A 600 -76.67 -30.54 -16.82
C LYS A 600 -76.33 -31.08 -15.47
N TYR A 601 -75.42 -30.41 -14.75
CA TYR A 601 -74.88 -30.86 -13.46
C TYR A 601 -75.03 -29.75 -12.40
N ASN A 602 -75.20 -30.17 -11.16
CA ASN A 602 -75.09 -29.37 -9.95
C ASN A 602 -74.02 -30.00 -9.03
N ASN A 603 -72.89 -29.28 -8.83
CA ASN A 603 -71.74 -29.77 -8.06
C ASN A 603 -71.36 -31.23 -8.43
N GLY A 604 -71.24 -31.49 -9.73
CA GLY A 604 -70.83 -32.77 -10.27
C GLY A 604 -71.91 -33.87 -10.31
N THR A 605 -73.08 -33.66 -9.73
CA THR A 605 -74.23 -34.55 -9.78
C THR A 605 -75.14 -34.14 -10.94
N GLU A 606 -75.53 -35.12 -11.76
CA GLU A 606 -76.48 -34.86 -12.88
C GLU A 606 -77.82 -34.41 -12.33
N ILE A 607 -78.33 -33.27 -12.81
CA ILE A 607 -79.59 -32.70 -12.38
C ILE A 607 -80.71 -33.55 -12.97
N VAL A 608 -81.65 -33.97 -12.12
CA VAL A 608 -82.86 -34.67 -12.54
C VAL A 608 -83.92 -33.64 -12.86
N TYR A 609 -84.19 -33.49 -14.14
CA TYR A 609 -85.27 -32.63 -14.58
C TYR A 609 -86.60 -33.40 -14.61
N THR A 610 -87.67 -32.84 -13.97
CA THR A 610 -89.05 -33.34 -13.98
C THR A 610 -89.99 -32.26 -14.40
N LEU A 611 -91.21 -32.65 -14.88
CA LEU A 611 -92.17 -31.70 -15.36
C LEU A 611 -93.53 -31.95 -14.72
N THR A 612 -94.23 -30.92 -14.36
CA THR A 612 -95.63 -30.95 -13.93
C THR A 612 -96.47 -30.02 -14.75
N GLU A 613 -97.74 -30.26 -14.79
CA GLU A 613 -98.75 -29.38 -15.38
C GLU A 613 -99.65 -28.82 -14.28
N GLU A 614 -99.99 -27.54 -14.40
CA GLU A 614 -101.08 -26.99 -13.57
C GLU A 614 -102.39 -27.69 -13.91
N PRO A 615 -103.19 -28.16 -12.91
CA PRO A 615 -104.41 -28.84 -13.13
C PRO A 615 -105.40 -28.02 -14.00
N ILE A 616 -105.92 -28.69 -15.04
CA ILE A 616 -106.95 -28.06 -15.93
C ILE A 616 -108.26 -28.74 -15.63
N ALA A 617 -109.28 -27.91 -15.37
CA ALA A 617 -110.61 -28.44 -15.04
C ALA A 617 -111.13 -29.39 -16.12
N ASN A 618 -111.70 -30.52 -15.73
CA ASN A 618 -112.27 -31.54 -16.60
C ASN A 618 -111.19 -32.31 -17.44
N TYR A 619 -109.91 -32.24 -17.04
CA TYR A 619 -108.88 -33.09 -17.70
C TYR A 619 -108.08 -33.86 -16.68
N ASP A 620 -107.75 -35.11 -17.00
CA ASP A 620 -106.74 -35.91 -16.34
C ASP A 620 -105.43 -35.73 -17.10
N SER A 621 -104.37 -35.29 -16.37
CA SER A 621 -103.03 -35.01 -16.95
C SER A 621 -102.14 -36.19 -16.66
N VAL A 622 -101.41 -36.69 -17.65
CA VAL A 622 -100.38 -37.67 -17.54
C VAL A 622 -99.11 -37.11 -18.23
N VAL A 623 -98.04 -37.02 -17.45
CA VAL A 623 -96.71 -36.66 -17.97
C VAL A 623 -95.92 -37.94 -18.21
N THR A 624 -95.41 -38.11 -19.39
CA THR A 624 -94.49 -39.21 -19.80
C THR A 624 -93.26 -38.70 -20.47
N GLY A 625 -92.21 -39.53 -20.61
CA GLY A 625 -90.92 -39.16 -21.15
C GLY A 625 -89.96 -38.74 -20.03
N ASP A 626 -88.82 -38.20 -20.42
CA ASP A 626 -87.74 -37.75 -19.54
C ASP A 626 -87.03 -36.51 -20.17
N ALA A 627 -86.05 -35.94 -19.46
CA ALA A 627 -85.36 -34.75 -19.94
C ALA A 627 -84.55 -34.99 -21.23
N ALA A 628 -84.05 -36.23 -21.44
CA ALA A 628 -83.19 -36.58 -22.59
C ALA A 628 -84.03 -36.79 -23.86
N THR A 629 -85.21 -37.36 -23.73
CA THR A 629 -86.10 -37.74 -24.83
C THR A 629 -87.21 -36.67 -25.04
N GLY A 630 -87.39 -35.85 -24.05
CA GLY A 630 -88.47 -34.82 -24.00
C GLY A 630 -89.69 -35.31 -23.23
N PHE A 631 -90.40 -34.40 -22.60
CA PHE A 631 -91.66 -34.69 -21.88
C PHE A 631 -92.86 -34.55 -22.83
N LYS A 632 -93.83 -35.48 -22.65
CA LYS A 632 -95.09 -35.39 -23.30
C LYS A 632 -96.17 -35.34 -22.22
N VAL A 633 -96.92 -34.25 -22.25
CA VAL A 633 -98.06 -34.01 -21.35
C VAL A 633 -99.33 -34.28 -22.11
N THR A 634 -100.04 -35.35 -21.68
CA THR A 634 -101.28 -35.76 -22.30
C THR A 634 -102.47 -35.41 -21.39
N ASN A 635 -103.35 -34.62 -21.83
CA ASN A 635 -104.62 -34.36 -21.12
C ASN A 635 -105.78 -35.02 -21.81
N THR A 636 -106.48 -35.88 -21.03
CA THR A 636 -107.62 -36.56 -21.44
C THR A 636 -108.86 -35.90 -20.82
N ASN A 637 -109.84 -35.44 -21.69
CA ASN A 637 -111.06 -34.88 -21.18
C ASN A 637 -111.88 -35.89 -20.40
N THR A 638 -112.36 -35.46 -19.24
CA THR A 638 -113.12 -36.34 -18.31
C THR A 638 -114.59 -35.88 -18.19
N GLU A 639 -114.92 -34.92 -18.96
CA GLU A 639 -116.33 -34.44 -18.94
C GLU A 639 -117.26 -35.61 -19.23
N LYS A 640 -118.32 -35.69 -18.45
CA LYS A 640 -119.38 -36.64 -18.62
C LYS A 640 -120.64 -35.90 -19.07
N THR A 641 -121.28 -36.43 -20.03
CA THR A 641 -122.61 -35.99 -20.41
C THR A 641 -123.69 -36.96 -20.01
N SER A 642 -124.93 -36.59 -19.79
CA SER A 642 -126.06 -37.43 -19.53
C SER A 642 -127.11 -37.25 -20.59
N VAL A 643 -127.73 -38.31 -21.06
CA VAL A 643 -128.83 -38.29 -22.00
C VAL A 643 -130.09 -38.78 -21.27
N ALA A 644 -131.06 -37.90 -21.08
CA ALA A 644 -132.36 -38.26 -20.52
C ALA A 644 -133.22 -38.92 -21.59
N VAL A 645 -133.82 -40.06 -21.32
CA VAL A 645 -134.69 -40.76 -22.20
C VAL A 645 -136.04 -40.93 -21.48
N THR A 646 -137.17 -40.41 -22.11
CA THR A 646 -138.53 -40.63 -21.61
C THR A 646 -139.27 -41.46 -22.59
N LYS A 647 -139.93 -42.52 -22.08
CA LYS A 647 -140.78 -43.40 -22.85
C LYS A 647 -142.25 -43.12 -22.50
N THR A 648 -143.09 -42.80 -23.47
CA THR A 648 -144.52 -42.63 -23.32
C THR A 648 -145.25 -43.77 -24.08
N TRP A 649 -146.41 -44.21 -23.55
CA TRP A 649 -147.22 -45.21 -24.17
C TRP A 649 -148.55 -44.64 -24.58
N VAL A 650 -149.12 -45.04 -25.80
CA VAL A 650 -150.42 -44.76 -26.20
C VAL A 650 -151.17 -46.09 -26.22
N GLY A 651 -152.19 -46.31 -25.32
CA GLY A 651 -152.87 -47.56 -25.09
C GLY A 651 -152.32 -48.33 -23.86
N THR A 652 -152.53 -49.59 -23.74
CA THR A 652 -152.08 -50.41 -22.59
C THR A 652 -150.56 -50.52 -22.60
N PRO A 653 -149.88 -50.12 -21.50
CA PRO A 653 -148.45 -50.25 -21.43
C PRO A 653 -147.94 -51.65 -21.46
N ALA A 654 -146.83 -51.92 -22.14
CA ALA A 654 -146.10 -53.18 -22.04
C ALA A 654 -145.32 -53.27 -20.72
N ALA A 655 -145.02 -54.41 -20.22
CA ALA A 655 -144.34 -54.61 -18.96
C ALA A 655 -142.93 -54.05 -18.94
N SER A 656 -142.27 -53.92 -20.06
CA SER A 656 -140.94 -53.35 -20.20
C SER A 656 -140.60 -52.88 -21.64
N VAL A 657 -139.66 -52.00 -21.79
CA VAL A 657 -139.05 -51.61 -23.08
C VAL A 657 -137.52 -51.48 -22.87
N THR A 658 -136.76 -51.98 -23.75
CA THR A 658 -135.32 -51.78 -23.79
C THR A 658 -134.99 -50.64 -24.64
N ILE A 659 -134.22 -49.63 -24.09
CA ILE A 659 -133.71 -48.46 -24.83
C ILE A 659 -132.19 -48.72 -24.91
N LYS A 660 -131.65 -48.56 -26.08
CA LYS A 660 -130.21 -48.61 -26.34
C LYS A 660 -129.74 -47.21 -26.59
N LEU A 661 -128.67 -46.78 -25.90
CA LEU A 661 -127.91 -45.58 -26.18
C LEU A 661 -126.75 -45.97 -27.07
N PHE A 662 -126.54 -45.24 -28.15
CA PHE A 662 -125.43 -45.40 -29.06
C PHE A 662 -124.52 -44.11 -28.93
N ALA A 663 -123.24 -44.33 -28.95
CA ALA A 663 -122.26 -43.24 -28.98
C ALA A 663 -121.52 -43.26 -30.30
#